data_d9601c9818bcd7277921c4eb83b5c7d0
#
_entry.id   d9601c9818bcd7277921c4eb83b5c7d0
#
_cell.length_a   1.000
_cell.length_b   1.000
_cell.length_c   1.000
_cell.angle_alpha   90.00
_cell.angle_beta   90.00
_cell.angle_gamma   90.00
#
_symmetry.space_group_name_H-M   'P 1'
#
loop_
_entity.id
_entity.type
_entity.pdbx_description
1 polymer ?
#
loop_
_entity_poly.entity_id
_entity_poly.type
_entity_poly.pdbx_seq_one_letter_code
_entity_poly.pdbx_strand_id
1 'polypeptide(L)'
;EIGSGLVGSEMCIRDSLNTIDSLAETVMYALLFVVIVVFLFLGRWRATLIICITIPLSLIASFIYLAISGNTINIISLSSLSIAIGMVVDDAIVVLENVTTHIERGSDPKQAAVHGTNEVAISVIASTLTMIAVFFPLTMVSGMSGVLFKQLGWMMCAIMFVSTVAALSLTPMLCSQLLRLQKRPSKMFKLFFTPIEKALDALDTGYAKMLNWAVRHRPVVIVGCIAFFVVSLLCAKGIGTEFFPAQDNARIAVQLELPIGTRKEIAQELSEKLTNQWLTKYKDIMKVCNYTVGQADSDNTWASMQDNGSHIISFNISLVDPGDRDISLEAVCDEMRQDLKGYPEFSKAQVILGGSNTGMSAQASADFEIYGYDMTMTDSVAARLKRELLTVKGVTEVNISRSDYQPEYQVDFDREKLAMHGLNLATAGNYLRNRINGAVASKYREDGDEYDIKVRYAPEYRTSLESIENILIYNAKGESVRVKDVGKVVERFAPPTIERKDRERIVTVSAVISGAPLGDVVAAGNKLIDKMDIPGEITIQISGSYEDQQDSFRDLGTLGILIVILVFIVMAAQFESLTYPFIIMFSLPFAFSGVLMALFFTGSTLSVMSLLGGIMLIGIVVKNGIVLIDYITLCRERGMAVINSVVTSGKSRLRPVLMTTATTVLGMIPMAIGGGQGSEMWSPMAIAVIGGLTVSTVLTLVLIPTLYCVFAGTGIKNRRRKLHRKRELDVYFQEHKDEIIKK
;
A
#
# COMPACT_ATOMS: atom_id res chain seq x y z
N GLU A 1 23.30 -31.91 12.37
CA GLU A 1 23.46 -30.74 11.47
C GLU A 1 22.15 -30.49 10.77
N ILE A 2 21.44 -29.43 11.21
CA ILE A 2 20.25 -28.97 10.52
C ILE A 2 20.74 -28.22 9.28
N GLY A 3 20.45 -28.74 8.10
CA GLY A 3 20.91 -28.17 6.84
C GLY A 3 20.48 -26.71 6.71
N SER A 4 21.35 -25.86 6.17
CA SER A 4 21.12 -24.40 5.99
C SER A 4 19.81 -24.04 5.28
N GLY A 5 19.25 -24.96 4.50
CA GLY A 5 17.94 -24.82 3.86
C GLY A 5 16.75 -24.87 4.82
N LEU A 6 16.84 -25.67 5.90
CA LEU A 6 15.77 -25.75 6.92
C LEU A 6 15.72 -24.49 7.79
N VAL A 7 16.87 -23.92 8.15
CA VAL A 7 16.94 -22.68 8.95
C VAL A 7 16.35 -21.50 8.17
N GLY A 8 16.57 -21.40 6.87
CA GLY A 8 15.99 -20.36 6.03
C GLY A 8 14.47 -20.47 5.91
N SER A 9 13.93 -21.70 5.76
CA SER A 9 12.48 -21.92 5.68
C SER A 9 11.79 -21.68 7.03
N GLU A 10 12.40 -22.08 8.14
CA GLU A 10 11.87 -21.85 9.48
C GLU A 10 11.84 -20.33 9.82
N MET A 11 12.85 -19.58 9.41
CA MET A 11 12.90 -18.13 9.54
C MET A 11 11.78 -17.44 8.75
N CYS A 12 11.50 -17.88 7.51
CA CYS A 12 10.42 -17.33 6.69
C CYS A 12 9.04 -17.68 7.26
N ILE A 13 8.84 -18.90 7.77
CA ILE A 13 7.59 -19.33 8.41
C ILE A 13 7.34 -18.50 9.67
N ARG A 14 8.36 -18.29 10.49
CA ARG A 14 8.25 -17.52 11.73
C ARG A 14 7.92 -16.06 11.48
N ASP A 15 8.52 -15.45 10.46
CA ASP A 15 8.24 -14.09 10.03
C ASP A 15 6.77 -13.90 9.58
N SER A 16 6.29 -14.86 8.77
CA SER A 16 4.89 -14.89 8.35
C SER A 16 3.93 -15.07 9.53
N LEU A 17 4.28 -15.93 10.51
CA LEU A 17 3.46 -16.14 11.71
C LEU A 17 3.44 -14.89 12.59
N ASN A 18 4.58 -14.24 12.83
CA ASN A 18 4.65 -13.01 13.63
C ASN A 18 3.80 -11.89 13.02
N THR A 19 3.82 -11.76 11.70
CA THR A 19 3.00 -10.75 10.99
C THR A 19 1.51 -11.08 11.10
N ILE A 20 1.13 -12.35 10.98
CA ILE A 20 -0.25 -12.81 11.15
C ILE A 20 -0.73 -12.56 12.58
N ASP A 21 0.09 -12.87 13.59
CA ASP A 21 -0.24 -12.65 14.99
C ASP A 21 -0.42 -11.16 15.30
N SER A 22 0.47 -10.29 14.83
CA SER A 22 0.36 -8.84 14.97
C SER A 22 -0.92 -8.27 14.35
N LEU A 23 -1.29 -8.74 13.15
CA LEU A 23 -2.53 -8.33 12.50
C LEU A 23 -3.77 -8.90 13.20
N ALA A 24 -3.70 -10.12 13.73
CA ALA A 24 -4.77 -10.72 14.53
C ALA A 24 -5.01 -9.91 15.81
N GLU A 25 -3.95 -9.47 16.50
CA GLU A 25 -4.08 -8.55 17.63
C GLU A 25 -4.75 -7.23 17.23
N THR A 26 -4.35 -6.65 16.10
CA THR A 26 -4.96 -5.43 15.55
C THR A 26 -6.46 -5.60 15.32
N VAL A 27 -6.88 -6.74 14.74
CA VAL A 27 -8.30 -7.11 14.55
C VAL A 27 -9.03 -7.24 15.89
N MET A 28 -8.40 -7.86 16.88
CA MET A 28 -9.00 -8.01 18.24
C MET A 28 -9.18 -6.67 18.94
N TYR A 29 -8.18 -5.79 18.88
CA TYR A 29 -8.30 -4.43 19.43
C TYR A 29 -9.35 -3.61 18.69
N ALA A 30 -9.41 -3.68 17.37
CA ALA A 30 -10.43 -3.01 16.58
C ALA A 30 -11.85 -3.48 16.99
N LEU A 31 -12.06 -4.79 17.13
CA LEU A 31 -13.31 -5.36 17.62
C LEU A 31 -13.67 -4.83 19.01
N LEU A 32 -12.71 -4.82 19.93
CA LEU A 32 -12.90 -4.32 21.31
C LEU A 32 -13.33 -2.86 21.31
N PHE A 33 -12.65 -2.00 20.56
CA PHE A 33 -13.00 -0.57 20.46
C PHE A 33 -14.39 -0.36 19.89
N VAL A 34 -14.74 -1.10 18.83
CA VAL A 34 -16.07 -1.03 18.23
C VAL A 34 -17.16 -1.44 19.23
N VAL A 35 -16.96 -2.51 19.99
CA VAL A 35 -17.91 -2.97 21.02
C VAL A 35 -18.08 -1.90 22.11
N ILE A 36 -16.99 -1.27 22.56
CA ILE A 36 -17.01 -0.19 23.56
C ILE A 36 -17.82 0.99 23.03
N VAL A 37 -17.56 1.44 21.80
CA VAL A 37 -18.28 2.56 21.19
C VAL A 37 -19.77 2.29 21.09
N VAL A 38 -20.12 1.15 20.52
CA VAL A 38 -21.52 0.73 20.38
C VAL A 38 -22.22 0.68 21.74
N PHE A 39 -21.56 0.15 22.75
CA PHE A 39 -22.09 0.11 24.12
C PHE A 39 -22.30 1.51 24.70
N LEU A 40 -21.35 2.43 24.49
CA LEU A 40 -21.43 3.82 24.98
C LEU A 40 -22.60 4.58 24.33
N PHE A 41 -22.79 4.43 23.02
CA PHE A 41 -23.86 5.14 22.31
C PHE A 41 -25.24 4.56 22.52
N LEU A 42 -25.37 3.22 22.52
CA LEU A 42 -26.66 2.56 22.66
C LEU A 42 -27.13 2.45 24.12
N GLY A 43 -26.22 2.40 25.10
CA GLY A 43 -26.56 2.27 26.50
C GLY A 43 -27.34 1.01 26.87
N ARG A 44 -27.34 -0.02 26.01
CA ARG A 44 -28.16 -1.24 26.16
C ARG A 44 -27.33 -2.47 25.82
N TRP A 45 -26.99 -3.27 26.83
CA TRP A 45 -26.14 -4.45 26.65
C TRP A 45 -26.72 -5.47 25.63
N ARG A 46 -28.06 -5.60 25.53
CA ARG A 46 -28.71 -6.51 24.57
C ARG A 46 -28.54 -6.05 23.14
N ALA A 47 -28.64 -4.76 22.88
CA ALA A 47 -28.41 -4.17 21.58
C ALA A 47 -26.94 -4.33 21.16
N THR A 48 -26.01 -4.09 22.08
CA THR A 48 -24.57 -4.31 21.87
C THR A 48 -24.28 -5.79 21.58
N LEU A 49 -24.90 -6.72 22.31
CA LEU A 49 -24.74 -8.16 22.07
C LEU A 49 -25.16 -8.57 20.64
N ILE A 50 -26.24 -7.99 20.10
CA ILE A 50 -26.68 -8.27 18.73
C ILE A 50 -25.59 -7.90 17.74
N ILE A 51 -25.00 -6.72 17.89
CA ILE A 51 -23.89 -6.27 17.03
C ILE A 51 -22.64 -7.14 17.23
N CYS A 52 -22.31 -7.48 18.49
CA CYS A 52 -21.19 -8.38 18.80
C CYS A 52 -21.30 -9.77 18.16
N ILE A 53 -22.49 -10.25 17.88
CA ILE A 53 -22.74 -11.54 17.18
C ILE A 53 -22.65 -11.33 15.66
N THR A 54 -23.15 -10.23 15.15
CA THR A 54 -23.20 -9.97 13.70
C THR A 54 -21.82 -9.79 13.09
N ILE A 55 -20.90 -9.13 13.81
CA ILE A 55 -19.53 -8.85 13.31
C ILE A 55 -18.74 -10.14 13.03
N PRO A 56 -18.54 -11.05 14.03
CA PRO A 56 -17.78 -12.27 13.79
C PRO A 56 -18.37 -13.14 12.69
N LEU A 57 -19.69 -13.19 12.58
CA LEU A 57 -20.36 -13.97 11.55
C LEU A 57 -20.02 -13.47 10.16
N SER A 58 -20.05 -12.15 9.95
CA SER A 58 -19.67 -11.54 8.67
C SER A 58 -18.19 -11.74 8.33
N LEU A 59 -17.31 -11.69 9.35
CA LEU A 59 -15.88 -11.93 9.18
C LEU A 59 -15.59 -13.41 8.86
N ILE A 60 -16.23 -14.35 9.56
CA ILE A 60 -16.07 -15.79 9.31
C ILE A 60 -16.51 -16.14 7.87
N ALA A 61 -17.58 -15.51 7.39
CA ALA A 61 -18.04 -15.73 6.01
C ALA A 61 -17.01 -15.27 4.95
N SER A 62 -16.14 -14.31 5.27
CA SER A 62 -15.06 -13.91 4.38
C SER A 62 -13.98 -14.99 4.23
N PHE A 63 -13.74 -15.80 5.26
CA PHE A 63 -12.84 -16.95 5.14
C PHE A 63 -13.40 -18.03 4.24
N ILE A 64 -14.74 -18.19 4.19
CA ILE A 64 -15.40 -19.09 3.22
C ILE A 64 -15.13 -18.59 1.79
N TYR A 65 -15.22 -17.28 1.56
CA TYR A 65 -14.86 -16.69 0.27
C TYR A 65 -13.39 -16.98 -0.09
N LEU A 66 -12.42 -16.80 0.84
CA LEU A 66 -11.01 -17.11 0.61
C LEU A 66 -10.81 -18.58 0.21
N ALA A 67 -11.48 -19.51 0.91
CA ALA A 67 -11.41 -20.94 0.61
C ALA A 67 -11.97 -21.27 -0.79
N ILE A 68 -13.10 -20.67 -1.19
CA ILE A 68 -13.71 -20.90 -2.51
C ILE A 68 -12.87 -20.30 -3.64
N SER A 69 -12.29 -19.10 -3.41
CA SER A 69 -11.51 -18.40 -4.42
C SER A 69 -10.08 -18.93 -4.58
N GLY A 70 -9.64 -19.86 -3.70
CA GLY A 70 -8.27 -20.39 -3.71
C GLY A 70 -7.22 -19.38 -3.24
N ASN A 71 -7.63 -18.26 -2.65
CA ASN A 71 -6.71 -17.28 -2.09
C ASN A 71 -6.19 -17.72 -0.72
N THR A 72 -4.96 -17.29 -0.41
CA THR A 72 -4.33 -17.59 0.88
C THR A 72 -4.62 -16.51 1.93
N ILE A 73 -4.52 -16.89 3.20
CA ILE A 73 -4.48 -15.93 4.30
C ILE A 73 -3.11 -15.25 4.26
N ASN A 74 -3.11 -13.95 4.07
CA ASN A 74 -1.91 -13.11 3.99
C ASN A 74 -2.18 -11.75 4.64
N ILE A 75 -1.15 -10.90 4.67
CA ILE A 75 -1.21 -9.55 5.23
C ILE A 75 -2.39 -8.75 4.66
N ILE A 76 -2.63 -8.85 3.34
CA ILE A 76 -3.68 -8.09 2.66
C ILE A 76 -5.07 -8.56 3.09
N SER A 77 -5.28 -9.88 3.19
CA SER A 77 -6.56 -10.43 3.61
C SER A 77 -6.90 -10.06 5.06
N LEU A 78 -5.93 -10.12 5.96
CA LEU A 78 -6.12 -9.76 7.38
C LEU A 78 -6.29 -8.24 7.57
N SER A 79 -5.54 -7.42 6.83
CA SER A 79 -5.73 -5.96 6.84
C SER A 79 -7.11 -5.59 6.29
N SER A 80 -7.58 -6.27 5.24
CA SER A 80 -8.95 -6.09 4.72
C SER A 80 -10.01 -6.41 5.79
N LEU A 81 -9.80 -7.46 6.60
CA LEU A 81 -10.69 -7.76 7.73
C LEU A 81 -10.71 -6.63 8.76
N SER A 82 -9.54 -6.12 9.15
CA SER A 82 -9.43 -5.02 10.12
C SER A 82 -10.20 -3.77 9.65
N ILE A 83 -10.03 -3.41 8.37
CA ILE A 83 -10.75 -2.30 7.74
C ILE A 83 -12.26 -2.57 7.72
N ALA A 84 -12.66 -3.80 7.40
CA ALA A 84 -14.06 -4.18 7.26
C ALA A 84 -14.82 -4.13 8.59
N ILE A 85 -14.18 -4.36 9.74
CA ILE A 85 -14.83 -4.34 11.06
C ILE A 85 -15.59 -3.02 11.28
N GLY A 86 -14.97 -1.88 10.98
CA GLY A 86 -15.62 -0.57 11.12
C GLY A 86 -16.82 -0.37 10.21
N MET A 87 -16.81 -0.97 9.00
CA MET A 87 -17.84 -0.76 7.99
C MET A 87 -19.00 -1.77 8.07
N VAL A 88 -18.71 -3.01 8.49
CA VAL A 88 -19.71 -4.10 8.65
C VAL A 88 -20.74 -3.74 9.72
N VAL A 89 -20.31 -3.07 10.75
CA VAL A 89 -21.17 -2.69 11.89
C VAL A 89 -22.26 -1.69 11.48
N ASP A 90 -21.97 -0.84 10.52
CA ASP A 90 -22.84 0.28 10.14
C ASP A 90 -24.22 -0.14 9.67
N ASP A 91 -24.32 -1.18 8.84
CA ASP A 91 -25.61 -1.66 8.33
C ASP A 91 -26.47 -2.27 9.44
N ALA A 92 -25.84 -3.04 10.32
CA ALA A 92 -26.51 -3.60 11.49
C ALA A 92 -26.99 -2.52 12.49
N ILE A 93 -26.19 -1.44 12.67
CA ILE A 93 -26.55 -0.30 13.51
C ILE A 93 -27.81 0.40 12.99
N VAL A 94 -27.88 0.70 11.69
CA VAL A 94 -29.01 1.40 11.09
C VAL A 94 -30.30 0.62 11.27
N VAL A 95 -30.27 -0.70 11.03
CA VAL A 95 -31.43 -1.58 11.24
C VAL A 95 -31.83 -1.66 12.70
N LEU A 96 -30.84 -1.90 13.59
CA LEU A 96 -31.07 -2.04 15.04
C LEU A 96 -31.68 -0.75 15.63
N GLU A 97 -31.18 0.41 15.25
CA GLU A 97 -31.67 1.69 15.72
C GLU A 97 -33.11 1.95 15.30
N ASN A 98 -33.44 1.68 14.01
CA ASN A 98 -34.79 1.89 13.54
C ASN A 98 -35.79 0.94 14.22
N VAL A 99 -35.43 -0.34 14.40
CA VAL A 99 -36.23 -1.31 15.15
C VAL A 99 -36.40 -0.86 16.61
N THR A 100 -35.33 -0.36 17.25
CA THR A 100 -35.39 0.15 18.62
C THR A 100 -36.31 1.34 18.73
N THR A 101 -36.29 2.27 17.78
CA THR A 101 -37.19 3.42 17.73
C THR A 101 -38.65 3.00 17.62
N HIS A 102 -38.97 1.96 16.87
CA HIS A 102 -40.33 1.42 16.79
C HIS A 102 -40.77 0.74 18.10
N ILE A 103 -39.89 0.03 18.78
CA ILE A 103 -40.16 -0.56 20.10
C ILE A 103 -40.41 0.54 21.15
N GLU A 104 -39.64 1.62 21.13
CA GLU A 104 -39.81 2.77 22.03
C GLU A 104 -41.13 3.53 21.80
N ARG A 105 -41.64 3.51 20.58
CA ARG A 105 -42.96 4.05 20.23
C ARG A 105 -44.12 3.14 20.64
N GLY A 106 -43.83 1.94 21.23
CA GLY A 106 -44.81 1.04 21.79
C GLY A 106 -45.20 -0.14 20.88
N SER A 107 -44.52 -0.35 19.78
CA SER A 107 -44.78 -1.51 18.89
C SER A 107 -44.26 -2.81 19.53
N ASP A 108 -44.97 -3.94 19.29
CA ASP A 108 -44.45 -5.23 19.71
C ASP A 108 -43.11 -5.56 19.04
N PRO A 109 -42.15 -6.17 19.75
CA PRO A 109 -40.79 -6.42 19.20
C PRO A 109 -40.77 -7.16 17.85
N LYS A 110 -41.69 -8.10 17.63
CA LYS A 110 -41.79 -8.82 16.36
C LYS A 110 -42.28 -7.93 15.22
N GLN A 111 -43.33 -7.13 15.47
CA GLN A 111 -43.83 -6.17 14.48
C GLN A 111 -42.82 -5.02 14.24
N ALA A 112 -42.21 -4.54 15.29
CA ALA A 112 -41.16 -3.52 15.20
C ALA A 112 -39.95 -3.99 14.36
N ALA A 113 -39.55 -5.26 14.49
CA ALA A 113 -38.46 -5.83 13.69
C ALA A 113 -38.86 -5.90 12.18
N VAL A 114 -40.05 -6.27 11.83
CA VAL A 114 -40.52 -6.34 10.44
C VAL A 114 -40.68 -4.94 9.84
N HIS A 115 -41.44 -4.06 10.51
CA HIS A 115 -41.72 -2.73 9.99
C HIS A 115 -40.46 -1.82 10.00
N GLY A 116 -39.70 -1.88 11.10
CA GLY A 116 -38.46 -1.09 11.21
C GLY A 116 -37.38 -1.49 10.19
N THR A 117 -37.27 -2.78 9.87
CA THR A 117 -36.34 -3.24 8.83
C THR A 117 -36.82 -2.84 7.44
N ASN A 118 -38.11 -3.02 7.11
CA ASN A 118 -38.62 -2.64 5.80
C ASN A 118 -38.48 -1.16 5.49
N GLU A 119 -38.59 -0.28 6.50
CA GLU A 119 -38.44 1.16 6.33
C GLU A 119 -37.01 1.54 5.88
N VAL A 120 -35.98 0.82 6.29
CA VAL A 120 -34.57 1.14 6.00
C VAL A 120 -33.92 0.16 5.01
N ALA A 121 -34.57 -0.92 4.61
CA ALA A 121 -33.98 -1.97 3.78
C ALA A 121 -33.41 -1.45 2.46
N ILE A 122 -34.18 -0.60 1.76
CA ILE A 122 -33.75 -0.02 0.46
C ILE A 122 -32.52 0.86 0.66
N SER A 123 -32.49 1.68 1.71
CA SER A 123 -31.34 2.55 2.01
C SER A 123 -30.09 1.75 2.38
N VAL A 124 -30.23 0.64 3.09
CA VAL A 124 -29.13 -0.27 3.44
C VAL A 124 -28.59 -0.96 2.20
N ILE A 125 -29.46 -1.53 1.35
CA ILE A 125 -29.04 -2.16 0.09
C ILE A 125 -28.30 -1.17 -0.81
N ALA A 126 -28.83 0.04 -0.94
CA ALA A 126 -28.22 1.06 -1.78
C ALA A 126 -26.87 1.55 -1.23
N SER A 127 -26.75 1.70 0.10
CA SER A 127 -25.45 2.03 0.73
C SER A 127 -24.40 0.95 0.49
N THR A 128 -24.80 -0.31 0.51
CA THR A 128 -23.89 -1.42 0.19
C THR A 128 -23.53 -1.45 -1.29
N LEU A 129 -24.47 -1.20 -2.19
CA LEU A 129 -24.17 -1.09 -3.63
C LEU A 129 -23.20 0.04 -3.93
N THR A 130 -23.31 1.17 -3.22
CA THR A 130 -22.32 2.25 -3.37
C THR A 130 -20.95 1.85 -2.87
N MET A 131 -20.84 1.06 -1.78
CA MET A 131 -19.58 0.53 -1.29
C MET A 131 -18.98 -0.49 -2.28
N ILE A 132 -19.80 -1.40 -2.83
CA ILE A 132 -19.36 -2.34 -3.87
C ILE A 132 -18.90 -1.58 -5.12
N ALA A 133 -19.58 -0.50 -5.51
CA ALA A 133 -19.18 0.35 -6.63
C ALA A 133 -17.81 1.05 -6.41
N VAL A 134 -17.37 1.20 -5.17
CA VAL A 134 -16.02 1.69 -4.83
C VAL A 134 -14.98 0.58 -4.88
N PHE A 135 -15.28 -0.58 -4.28
CA PHE A 135 -14.28 -1.66 -4.14
C PHE A 135 -14.14 -2.53 -5.38
N PHE A 136 -15.20 -2.71 -6.17
CA PHE A 136 -15.18 -3.55 -7.37
C PHE A 136 -14.18 -3.06 -8.43
N PRO A 137 -14.09 -1.76 -8.77
CA PRO A 137 -13.11 -1.28 -9.72
C PRO A 137 -11.66 -1.49 -9.28
N LEU A 138 -11.35 -1.55 -7.98
CA LEU A 138 -10.01 -1.88 -7.47
C LEU A 138 -9.53 -3.26 -7.93
N THR A 139 -10.45 -4.16 -8.25
CA THR A 139 -10.11 -5.49 -8.79
C THR A 139 -9.57 -5.46 -10.22
N MET A 140 -9.73 -4.33 -10.93
CA MET A 140 -9.35 -4.15 -12.33
C MET A 140 -7.99 -3.44 -12.50
N VAL A 141 -7.36 -3.02 -11.39
CA VAL A 141 -6.03 -2.40 -11.42
C VAL A 141 -4.99 -3.40 -11.90
N SER A 142 -4.08 -2.97 -12.76
CA SER A 142 -2.95 -3.74 -13.28
C SER A 142 -1.64 -3.40 -12.57
N GLY A 143 -0.57 -4.09 -12.92
CA GLY A 143 0.75 -3.84 -12.34
C GLY A 143 0.93 -4.36 -10.92
N MET A 144 1.99 -3.92 -10.26
CA MET A 144 2.37 -4.35 -8.91
C MET A 144 1.30 -3.98 -7.87
N SER A 145 0.77 -2.76 -7.94
CA SER A 145 -0.35 -2.30 -7.09
C SER A 145 -1.62 -3.11 -7.32
N GLY A 146 -1.84 -3.61 -8.55
CA GLY A 146 -2.99 -4.43 -8.88
C GLY A 146 -3.01 -5.77 -8.16
N VAL A 147 -1.85 -6.38 -7.91
CA VAL A 147 -1.76 -7.64 -7.14
C VAL A 147 -2.30 -7.44 -5.72
N LEU A 148 -1.96 -6.31 -5.09
CA LEU A 148 -2.42 -5.95 -3.74
C LEU A 148 -3.91 -5.59 -3.72
N PHE A 149 -4.34 -4.73 -4.62
CA PHE A 149 -5.70 -4.16 -4.60
C PHE A 149 -6.77 -5.12 -5.09
N LYS A 150 -6.43 -6.04 -5.99
CA LYS A 150 -7.37 -7.06 -6.50
C LYS A 150 -7.90 -7.94 -5.38
N GLN A 151 -7.01 -8.41 -4.50
CA GLN A 151 -7.42 -9.25 -3.38
C GLN A 151 -8.25 -8.47 -2.36
N LEU A 152 -7.80 -7.24 -2.01
CA LEU A 152 -8.53 -6.34 -1.12
C LEU A 152 -9.92 -6.02 -1.67
N GLY A 153 -10.03 -5.64 -2.94
CA GLY A 153 -11.29 -5.29 -3.59
C GLY A 153 -12.33 -6.42 -3.54
N TRP A 154 -11.93 -7.63 -3.91
CA TRP A 154 -12.81 -8.80 -3.87
C TRP A 154 -13.21 -9.17 -2.44
N MET A 155 -12.26 -9.16 -1.49
CA MET A 155 -12.54 -9.41 -0.08
C MET A 155 -13.58 -8.43 0.46
N MET A 156 -13.38 -7.14 0.22
CA MET A 156 -14.29 -6.10 0.68
C MET A 156 -15.68 -6.23 0.06
N CYS A 157 -15.79 -6.54 -1.24
CA CYS A 157 -17.07 -6.79 -1.89
C CYS A 157 -17.82 -7.99 -1.25
N ALA A 158 -17.11 -9.08 -0.98
CA ALA A 158 -17.68 -10.27 -0.36
C ALA A 158 -18.15 -9.98 1.06
N ILE A 159 -17.33 -9.33 1.89
CA ILE A 159 -17.66 -8.97 3.26
C ILE A 159 -18.90 -8.05 3.31
N MET A 160 -18.93 -7.01 2.46
CA MET A 160 -20.05 -6.06 2.42
C MET A 160 -21.35 -6.74 2.00
N PHE A 161 -21.30 -7.65 1.01
CA PHE A 161 -22.48 -8.42 0.59
C PHE A 161 -23.02 -9.27 1.75
N VAL A 162 -22.15 -10.03 2.43
CA VAL A 162 -22.55 -10.88 3.55
C VAL A 162 -23.05 -10.05 4.73
N SER A 163 -22.40 -8.92 5.02
CA SER A 163 -22.82 -7.98 6.07
C SER A 163 -24.25 -7.49 5.84
N THR A 164 -24.58 -7.10 4.62
CA THR A 164 -25.93 -6.64 4.29
C THR A 164 -26.97 -7.76 4.45
N VAL A 165 -26.65 -8.97 4.01
CA VAL A 165 -27.55 -10.13 4.23
C VAL A 165 -27.75 -10.38 5.71
N ALA A 166 -26.70 -10.31 6.52
CA ALA A 166 -26.78 -10.46 7.98
C ALA A 166 -27.56 -9.31 8.63
N ALA A 167 -27.37 -8.07 8.20
CA ALA A 167 -28.07 -6.91 8.70
C ALA A 167 -29.59 -6.96 8.41
N LEU A 168 -30.00 -7.49 7.26
CA LEU A 168 -31.39 -7.57 6.86
C LEU A 168 -32.10 -8.86 7.30
N SER A 169 -31.37 -9.91 7.71
CA SER A 169 -31.93 -11.19 8.14
C SER A 169 -31.67 -11.47 9.63
N LEU A 170 -30.39 -11.57 10.01
CA LEU A 170 -29.99 -11.95 11.36
C LEU A 170 -30.29 -10.85 12.39
N THR A 171 -29.97 -9.60 12.07
CA THR A 171 -30.18 -8.47 13.00
C THR A 171 -31.65 -8.30 13.39
N PRO A 172 -32.64 -8.28 12.45
CA PRO A 172 -34.05 -8.21 12.80
C PRO A 172 -34.52 -9.41 13.63
N MET A 173 -34.06 -10.63 13.27
CA MET A 173 -34.38 -11.84 14.02
C MET A 173 -33.90 -11.73 15.48
N LEU A 174 -32.65 -11.35 15.71
CA LEU A 174 -32.10 -11.17 17.05
C LEU A 174 -32.80 -10.03 17.80
N CYS A 175 -33.14 -8.93 17.10
CA CYS A 175 -33.91 -7.82 17.68
C CYS A 175 -35.30 -8.29 18.19
N SER A 176 -36.01 -9.11 17.40
CA SER A 176 -37.33 -9.62 17.80
C SER A 176 -37.31 -10.51 19.05
N GLN A 177 -36.20 -11.22 19.27
CA GLN A 177 -36.01 -12.14 20.39
C GLN A 177 -35.41 -11.49 21.63
N LEU A 178 -34.40 -10.65 21.46
CA LEU A 178 -33.58 -10.10 22.56
C LEU A 178 -34.02 -8.71 23.02
N LEU A 179 -34.56 -7.86 22.14
CA LEU A 179 -35.00 -6.52 22.52
C LEU A 179 -36.36 -6.57 23.22
N ARG A 180 -36.42 -5.91 24.35
CA ARG A 180 -37.65 -5.71 25.14
C ARG A 180 -37.68 -4.31 25.71
N LEU A 181 -38.85 -3.75 25.90
CA LEU A 181 -39.07 -2.49 26.63
C LEU A 181 -38.53 -2.65 28.07
N GLN A 182 -37.43 -1.98 28.37
CA GLN A 182 -36.88 -1.95 29.74
C GLN A 182 -37.70 -0.99 30.63
N LYS A 183 -38.47 -1.55 31.54
CA LYS A 183 -39.33 -0.73 32.41
C LYS A 183 -38.57 0.05 33.51
N ARG A 184 -37.38 -0.34 33.94
CA ARG A 184 -36.52 0.43 34.89
C ARG A 184 -35.05 -0.02 34.79
N PRO A 185 -34.09 0.88 34.49
CA PRO A 185 -32.67 0.57 34.57
C PRO A 185 -32.19 0.52 36.04
N SER A 186 -31.19 -0.34 36.33
CA SER A 186 -30.55 -0.47 37.65
C SER A 186 -29.93 0.87 38.10
N LYS A 187 -29.89 1.10 39.41
CA LYS A 187 -29.34 2.35 40.01
C LYS A 187 -27.89 2.63 39.61
N MET A 188 -27.05 1.59 39.56
CA MET A 188 -25.65 1.70 39.08
C MET A 188 -25.55 2.07 37.62
N PHE A 189 -26.40 1.50 36.77
CA PHE A 189 -26.46 1.81 35.36
C PHE A 189 -26.88 3.26 35.08
N LYS A 190 -27.83 3.78 35.87
CA LYS A 190 -28.23 5.20 35.83
C LYS A 190 -27.08 6.15 36.16
N LEU A 191 -26.27 5.82 37.19
CA LEU A 191 -25.16 6.67 37.59
C LEU A 191 -24.12 6.86 36.50
N PHE A 192 -23.84 5.81 35.74
CA PHE A 192 -22.81 5.82 34.68
C PHE A 192 -23.33 6.38 33.34
N PHE A 193 -24.56 6.04 32.95
CA PHE A 193 -25.11 6.41 31.63
C PHE A 193 -25.85 7.75 31.62
N THR A 194 -26.37 8.23 32.74
CA THR A 194 -27.07 9.53 32.77
C THR A 194 -26.21 10.73 32.36
N PRO A 195 -24.91 10.83 32.74
CA PRO A 195 -24.07 11.93 32.26
C PRO A 195 -23.80 11.82 30.74
N ILE A 196 -23.62 10.61 30.22
CA ILE A 196 -23.39 10.36 28.79
C ILE A 196 -24.64 10.72 27.98
N GLU A 197 -25.82 10.27 28.43
CA GLU A 197 -27.10 10.58 27.77
C GLU A 197 -27.37 12.10 27.78
N LYS A 198 -27.12 12.81 28.90
CA LYS A 198 -27.22 14.26 28.98
C LYS A 198 -26.23 14.97 28.04
N ALA A 199 -25.00 14.44 27.87
CA ALA A 199 -24.03 14.99 26.96
C ALA A 199 -24.47 14.81 25.51
N LEU A 200 -25.01 13.64 25.13
CA LEU A 200 -25.56 13.35 23.83
C LEU A 200 -26.80 14.23 23.51
N ASP A 201 -27.71 14.41 24.48
CA ASP A 201 -28.88 15.29 24.34
C ASP A 201 -28.48 16.77 24.17
N ALA A 202 -27.46 17.22 24.91
CA ALA A 202 -26.89 18.55 24.75
C ALA A 202 -26.26 18.75 23.38
N LEU A 203 -25.59 17.71 22.85
CA LEU A 203 -25.00 17.70 21.52
C LEU A 203 -26.08 17.75 20.43
N ASP A 204 -27.16 16.98 20.55
CA ASP A 204 -28.31 17.00 19.64
C ASP A 204 -28.98 18.38 19.60
N THR A 205 -29.18 19.01 20.75
CA THR A 205 -29.81 20.35 20.86
C THR A 205 -28.88 21.45 20.36
N GLY A 206 -27.57 21.34 20.64
CA GLY A 206 -26.54 22.24 20.14
C GLY A 206 -26.43 22.20 18.62
N TYR A 207 -26.39 20.98 18.06
CA TYR A 207 -26.35 20.77 16.62
C TYR A 207 -27.61 21.31 15.91
N ALA A 208 -28.79 21.05 16.44
CA ALA A 208 -30.04 21.58 15.88
C ALA A 208 -30.05 23.13 15.83
N LYS A 209 -29.49 23.80 16.85
CA LYS A 209 -29.32 25.27 16.86
C LYS A 209 -28.31 25.71 15.81
N MET A 210 -27.17 25.04 15.72
CA MET A 210 -26.12 25.32 14.73
C MET A 210 -26.64 25.11 13.30
N LEU A 211 -27.36 24.01 13.05
CA LEU A 211 -27.94 23.72 11.75
C LEU A 211 -29.00 24.76 11.34
N ASN A 212 -29.87 25.20 12.26
CA ASN A 212 -30.83 26.23 12.00
C ASN A 212 -30.17 27.58 11.64
N TRP A 213 -29.04 27.91 12.29
CA TRP A 213 -28.22 29.06 11.95
C TRP A 213 -27.59 28.92 10.56
N ALA A 214 -26.97 27.75 10.28
CA ALA A 214 -26.30 27.45 9.01
C ALA A 214 -27.24 27.51 7.82
N VAL A 215 -28.46 26.97 7.94
CA VAL A 215 -29.48 26.99 6.88
C VAL A 215 -29.98 28.41 6.62
N ARG A 216 -29.94 29.32 7.60
CA ARG A 216 -30.31 30.73 7.42
C ARG A 216 -29.18 31.56 6.80
N HIS A 217 -27.91 31.25 7.13
CA HIS A 217 -26.71 31.95 6.65
C HIS A 217 -25.94 31.13 5.61
N ARG A 218 -26.66 30.63 4.58
CA ARG A 218 -26.11 29.73 3.54
C ARG A 218 -24.81 30.21 2.89
N PRO A 219 -24.69 31.51 2.44
CA PRO A 219 -23.46 31.95 1.77
C PRO A 219 -22.24 31.90 2.71
N VAL A 220 -22.41 32.19 4.00
CA VAL A 220 -21.32 32.15 4.98
C VAL A 220 -20.78 30.73 5.12
N VAL A 221 -21.67 29.73 5.20
CA VAL A 221 -21.28 28.31 5.29
C VAL A 221 -20.54 27.88 4.04
N ILE A 222 -21.05 28.18 2.85
CA ILE A 222 -20.42 27.78 1.59
C ILE A 222 -19.05 28.43 1.44
N VAL A 223 -18.91 29.72 1.70
CA VAL A 223 -17.64 30.46 1.63
C VAL A 223 -16.65 29.89 2.68
N GLY A 224 -17.11 29.61 3.90
CA GLY A 224 -16.28 29.00 4.93
C GLY A 224 -15.76 27.61 4.54
N CYS A 225 -16.60 26.78 3.93
CA CYS A 225 -16.19 25.47 3.41
C CYS A 225 -15.17 25.60 2.26
N ILE A 226 -15.38 26.53 1.32
CA ILE A 226 -14.43 26.79 0.22
C ILE A 226 -13.09 27.29 0.78
N ALA A 227 -13.10 28.21 1.74
CA ALA A 227 -11.89 28.69 2.38
C ALA A 227 -11.12 27.54 3.07
N PHE A 228 -11.83 26.66 3.78
CA PHE A 228 -11.23 25.47 4.40
C PHE A 228 -10.58 24.56 3.35
N PHE A 229 -11.26 24.33 2.22
CA PHE A 229 -10.71 23.52 1.12
C PHE A 229 -9.43 24.13 0.54
N VAL A 230 -9.42 25.46 0.32
CA VAL A 230 -8.21 26.14 -0.18
C VAL A 230 -7.05 26.04 0.81
N VAL A 231 -7.32 26.18 2.11
CA VAL A 231 -6.28 26.00 3.14
C VAL A 231 -5.73 24.57 3.13
N SER A 232 -6.58 23.56 2.97
CA SER A 232 -6.11 22.16 2.90
C SER A 232 -5.23 21.90 1.68
N LEU A 233 -5.50 22.54 0.53
CA LEU A 233 -4.65 22.45 -0.66
C LEU A 233 -3.28 23.12 -0.46
N LEU A 234 -3.20 24.16 0.37
CA LEU A 234 -1.91 24.77 0.72
C LEU A 234 -1.08 23.84 1.60
N CYS A 235 -1.72 23.09 2.53
CA CYS A 235 -1.05 22.06 3.34
C CYS A 235 -0.48 20.92 2.47
N ALA A 236 -1.13 20.60 1.33
CA ALA A 236 -0.66 19.54 0.43
C ALA A 236 0.75 19.80 -0.14
N LYS A 237 1.15 21.08 -0.27
CA LYS A 237 2.51 21.42 -0.75
C LYS A 237 3.64 21.01 0.21
N GLY A 238 3.31 20.78 1.48
CA GLY A 238 4.26 20.34 2.49
C GLY A 238 4.29 18.82 2.71
N ILE A 239 3.49 18.06 1.95
CA ILE A 239 3.41 16.60 2.07
C ILE A 239 4.32 15.98 1.02
N GLY A 240 5.31 15.19 1.47
CA GLY A 240 6.16 14.41 0.58
C GLY A 240 5.41 13.28 -0.09
N THR A 241 5.94 12.77 -1.21
CA THR A 241 5.36 11.64 -1.94
C THR A 241 6.29 10.45 -1.91
N GLU A 242 5.75 9.26 -1.63
CA GLU A 242 6.46 7.99 -1.62
C GLU A 242 5.63 6.91 -2.33
N PHE A 243 6.29 5.87 -2.83
CA PHE A 243 5.59 4.73 -3.41
C PHE A 243 4.94 3.90 -2.31
N PHE A 244 5.77 3.28 -1.49
CA PHE A 244 5.38 2.63 -0.23
C PHE A 244 6.22 3.19 0.92
N PRO A 245 5.67 3.30 2.13
CA PRO A 245 6.45 3.68 3.29
C PRO A 245 7.51 2.62 3.61
N ALA A 246 8.67 3.06 4.10
CA ALA A 246 9.72 2.17 4.54
C ALA A 246 9.20 1.27 5.67
N GLN A 247 9.49 -0.03 5.56
CA GLN A 247 9.05 -1.04 6.53
C GLN A 247 10.21 -1.43 7.44
N ASP A 248 9.93 -1.55 8.72
CA ASP A 248 10.87 -2.08 9.70
C ASP A 248 10.61 -3.57 9.93
N ASN A 249 11.28 -4.39 9.14
CA ASN A 249 11.23 -5.85 9.24
C ASN A 249 12.38 -6.43 10.09
N ALA A 250 13.08 -5.59 10.85
CA ALA A 250 14.21 -5.96 11.70
C ALA A 250 15.36 -6.66 10.96
N ARG A 251 15.53 -6.42 9.65
CA ARG A 251 16.58 -7.01 8.82
C ARG A 251 17.38 -5.96 8.10
N ILE A 252 18.71 -6.19 8.03
CA ILE A 252 19.66 -5.35 7.30
C ILE A 252 20.50 -6.27 6.43
N ALA A 253 20.66 -5.92 5.15
CA ALA A 253 21.69 -6.50 4.30
C ALA A 253 22.79 -5.48 4.08
N VAL A 254 24.04 -5.91 4.18
CA VAL A 254 25.17 -5.07 3.86
C VAL A 254 26.00 -5.77 2.79
N GLN A 255 26.20 -5.12 1.66
CA GLN A 255 27.05 -5.60 0.58
C GLN A 255 28.31 -4.71 0.48
N LEU A 256 29.46 -5.32 0.60
CA LEU A 256 30.73 -4.63 0.53
C LEU A 256 31.57 -5.22 -0.62
N GLU A 257 32.17 -4.35 -1.41
CA GLU A 257 33.06 -4.73 -2.48
C GLU A 257 34.46 -4.22 -2.19
N LEU A 258 35.42 -5.11 -2.23
CA LEU A 258 36.85 -4.81 -2.18
C LEU A 258 37.40 -4.60 -3.60
N PRO A 259 38.60 -4.01 -3.78
CA PRO A 259 39.21 -3.94 -5.08
C PRO A 259 39.31 -5.31 -5.76
N ILE A 260 39.03 -5.33 -7.06
CA ILE A 260 39.04 -6.56 -7.87
C ILE A 260 40.39 -7.26 -7.75
N GLY A 261 40.38 -8.58 -7.57
CA GLY A 261 41.59 -9.38 -7.35
C GLY A 261 41.98 -9.56 -5.88
N THR A 262 41.21 -9.00 -4.94
CA THR A 262 41.41 -9.24 -3.51
C THR A 262 41.22 -10.73 -3.20
N ARG A 263 42.13 -11.27 -2.42
CA ARG A 263 42.06 -12.68 -1.99
C ARG A 263 40.94 -12.88 -0.99
N LYS A 264 40.28 -14.03 -1.07
CA LYS A 264 39.19 -14.44 -0.17
C LYS A 264 39.56 -14.33 1.32
N GLU A 265 40.80 -14.68 1.67
CA GLU A 265 41.29 -14.66 3.05
C GLU A 265 41.30 -13.26 3.65
N ILE A 266 41.67 -12.22 2.85
CA ILE A 266 41.64 -10.81 3.28
C ILE A 266 40.18 -10.36 3.48
N ALA A 267 39.29 -10.72 2.56
CA ALA A 267 37.88 -10.40 2.67
C ALA A 267 37.24 -11.06 3.90
N GLN A 268 37.64 -12.29 4.22
CA GLN A 268 37.20 -13.01 5.42
C GLN A 268 37.69 -12.32 6.70
N GLU A 269 38.97 -11.95 6.79
CA GLU A 269 39.54 -11.26 7.96
C GLU A 269 38.83 -9.92 8.24
N LEU A 270 38.56 -9.15 7.18
CA LEU A 270 37.78 -7.91 7.30
C LEU A 270 36.33 -8.18 7.74
N SER A 271 35.71 -9.23 7.24
CA SER A 271 34.35 -9.63 7.63
C SER A 271 34.27 -10.02 9.10
N GLU A 272 35.25 -10.80 9.59
CA GLU A 272 35.33 -11.18 11.00
C GLU A 272 35.54 -9.97 11.91
N LYS A 273 36.38 -9.02 11.49
CA LYS A 273 36.62 -7.78 12.21
C LYS A 273 35.37 -6.93 12.33
N LEU A 274 34.63 -6.74 11.22
CA LEU A 274 33.37 -6.00 11.20
C LEU A 274 32.28 -6.69 12.03
N THR A 275 32.18 -8.02 11.91
CA THR A 275 31.22 -8.81 12.69
C THR A 275 31.45 -8.63 14.19
N ASN A 276 32.69 -8.72 14.65
CA ASN A 276 33.05 -8.53 16.06
C ASN A 276 32.77 -7.11 16.53
N GLN A 277 33.03 -6.11 15.71
CA GLN A 277 32.73 -4.70 16.01
C GLN A 277 31.21 -4.50 16.16
N TRP A 278 30.41 -4.97 15.22
CA TRP A 278 28.96 -4.79 15.24
C TRP A 278 28.28 -5.63 16.33
N LEU A 279 28.71 -6.86 16.57
CA LEU A 279 28.23 -7.67 17.70
C LEU A 279 28.52 -7.03 19.06
N THR A 280 29.65 -6.28 19.18
CA THR A 280 29.98 -5.56 20.40
C THR A 280 29.15 -4.29 20.54
N LYS A 281 29.00 -3.52 19.44
CA LYS A 281 28.27 -2.24 19.41
C LYS A 281 26.77 -2.41 19.58
N TYR A 282 26.20 -3.43 18.95
CA TYR A 282 24.75 -3.69 18.90
C TYR A 282 24.33 -4.92 19.69
N LYS A 283 25.08 -5.29 20.73
CA LYS A 283 24.89 -6.52 21.53
C LYS A 283 23.47 -6.77 21.99
N ASP A 284 22.76 -5.69 22.38
CA ASP A 284 21.42 -5.81 22.97
C ASP A 284 20.30 -5.84 21.93
N ILE A 285 20.58 -5.43 20.68
CA ILE A 285 19.58 -5.31 19.62
C ILE A 285 19.82 -6.25 18.44
N MET A 286 20.99 -6.87 18.33
CA MET A 286 21.34 -7.79 17.24
C MET A 286 21.12 -9.22 17.64
N LYS A 287 20.20 -9.93 16.93
CA LYS A 287 19.94 -11.36 17.13
C LYS A 287 20.93 -12.24 16.40
N VAL A 288 21.16 -11.95 15.12
CA VAL A 288 22.01 -12.75 14.23
C VAL A 288 22.78 -11.83 13.31
N CYS A 289 24.09 -12.13 13.12
CA CYS A 289 24.92 -11.54 12.11
C CYS A 289 25.64 -12.68 11.38
N ASN A 290 25.30 -12.91 10.13
CA ASN A 290 26.02 -13.84 9.28
C ASN A 290 26.55 -13.15 8.04
N TYR A 291 27.68 -13.64 7.53
CA TYR A 291 28.28 -13.12 6.30
C TYR A 291 28.65 -14.26 5.36
N THR A 292 28.68 -13.94 4.09
CA THR A 292 29.16 -14.81 3.02
C THR A 292 30.25 -14.11 2.25
N VAL A 293 31.34 -14.83 1.96
CA VAL A 293 32.49 -14.33 1.19
C VAL A 293 32.90 -15.38 0.18
N GLY A 294 33.21 -14.95 -1.03
CA GLY A 294 33.74 -15.82 -2.06
C GLY A 294 32.79 -16.04 -3.21
N GLN A 295 33.16 -16.93 -4.08
CA GLN A 295 32.42 -17.28 -5.28
C GLN A 295 31.62 -18.56 -5.05
N ALA A 296 30.33 -18.52 -5.37
CA ALA A 296 29.49 -19.69 -5.32
C ALA A 296 29.79 -20.68 -6.46
N ASP A 297 29.51 -21.95 -6.24
CA ASP A 297 29.55 -22.93 -7.31
C ASP A 297 28.52 -22.63 -8.39
N SER A 298 28.91 -22.87 -9.66
CA SER A 298 28.08 -22.59 -10.86
C SER A 298 26.75 -23.37 -10.87
N ASP A 299 26.63 -24.41 -10.07
CA ASP A 299 25.44 -25.27 -10.01
C ASP A 299 24.41 -24.75 -8.99
N ASN A 300 24.77 -23.74 -8.20
CA ASN A 300 23.84 -23.10 -7.26
C ASN A 300 23.07 -21.95 -7.95
N THR A 301 21.84 -22.22 -8.35
CA THR A 301 20.97 -21.28 -9.05
C THR A 301 20.70 -19.99 -8.25
N TRP A 302 20.63 -20.08 -6.92
CA TRP A 302 20.44 -18.91 -6.05
C TRP A 302 21.68 -18.02 -5.99
N ALA A 303 22.84 -18.62 -5.99
CA ALA A 303 24.09 -17.88 -5.96
C ALA A 303 24.41 -17.19 -7.30
N SER A 304 23.90 -17.74 -8.42
CA SER A 304 24.03 -17.09 -9.73
C SER A 304 23.16 -15.84 -9.89
N MET A 305 22.18 -15.66 -9.00
CA MET A 305 21.31 -14.45 -8.97
C MET A 305 21.89 -13.32 -8.11
N GLN A 306 22.95 -13.57 -7.36
CA GLN A 306 23.61 -12.58 -6.52
C GLN A 306 25.01 -12.26 -7.06
N ASP A 307 25.42 -11.03 -6.88
CA ASP A 307 26.82 -10.66 -7.13
C ASP A 307 27.70 -11.47 -6.18
N ASN A 308 28.60 -12.26 -6.73
CA ASN A 308 29.50 -13.09 -5.96
C ASN A 308 30.92 -13.05 -6.55
N GLY A 309 31.91 -13.12 -5.68
CA GLY A 309 33.32 -13.07 -6.03
C GLY A 309 34.19 -13.08 -4.80
N SER A 310 35.49 -13.37 -4.96
CA SER A 310 36.45 -13.37 -3.84
C SER A 310 36.58 -12.01 -3.13
N HIS A 311 36.18 -10.94 -3.80
CA HIS A 311 36.25 -9.55 -3.34
C HIS A 311 34.90 -9.03 -2.83
N ILE A 312 33.83 -9.84 -2.87
CA ILE A 312 32.47 -9.45 -2.46
C ILE A 312 32.14 -10.08 -1.12
N ILE A 313 31.67 -9.27 -0.19
CA ILE A 313 31.22 -9.65 1.13
C ILE A 313 29.74 -9.28 1.26
N SER A 314 28.91 -10.23 1.62
CA SER A 314 27.49 -10.01 1.86
C SER A 314 27.14 -10.37 3.30
N PHE A 315 26.66 -9.38 4.07
CA PHE A 315 26.13 -9.57 5.42
C PHE A 315 24.63 -9.65 5.41
N ASN A 316 24.08 -10.55 6.21
CA ASN A 316 22.66 -10.60 6.56
C ASN A 316 22.55 -10.51 8.08
N ILE A 317 21.95 -9.41 8.53
CA ILE A 317 21.84 -9.05 9.94
C ILE A 317 20.36 -9.07 10.32
N SER A 318 20.04 -9.74 11.43
CA SER A 318 18.71 -9.73 12.02
C SER A 318 18.77 -9.05 13.39
N LEU A 319 17.90 -8.07 13.58
CA LEU A 319 17.74 -7.33 14.83
C LEU A 319 16.59 -7.90 15.66
N VAL A 320 16.43 -7.41 16.88
CA VAL A 320 15.23 -7.62 17.70
C VAL A 320 14.06 -6.87 17.09
N ASP A 321 12.83 -7.30 17.41
CA ASP A 321 11.61 -6.73 16.86
C ASP A 321 11.47 -5.22 17.20
N PRO A 322 10.76 -4.43 16.38
CA PRO A 322 10.66 -2.98 16.60
C PRO A 322 10.13 -2.58 17.97
N GLY A 323 9.28 -3.40 18.60
CA GLY A 323 8.74 -3.17 19.95
C GLY A 323 9.74 -3.38 21.09
N ASP A 324 10.83 -4.08 20.85
CA ASP A 324 11.83 -4.47 21.83
C ASP A 324 13.12 -3.63 21.74
N ARG A 325 13.14 -2.58 20.93
CA ARG A 325 14.29 -1.68 20.75
C ARG A 325 13.88 -0.21 20.68
N ASP A 326 14.73 0.65 21.20
CA ASP A 326 14.50 2.11 21.23
C ASP A 326 14.98 2.82 19.94
N ILE A 327 15.78 2.13 19.11
CA ILE A 327 16.40 2.71 17.90
C ILE A 327 15.70 2.15 16.65
N SER A 328 15.34 3.04 15.71
CA SER A 328 14.74 2.63 14.42
C SER A 328 15.77 1.90 13.53
N LEU A 329 15.26 1.03 12.63
CA LEU A 329 16.09 0.31 11.66
C LEU A 329 16.90 1.27 10.79
N GLU A 330 16.30 2.39 10.37
CA GLU A 330 16.93 3.40 9.56
C GLU A 330 18.12 4.05 10.28
N ALA A 331 17.96 4.38 11.57
CA ALA A 331 19.04 4.95 12.38
C ALA A 331 20.22 3.98 12.54
N VAL A 332 19.94 2.67 12.73
CA VAL A 332 20.99 1.64 12.79
C VAL A 332 21.73 1.55 11.45
N CYS A 333 21.00 1.58 10.33
CA CYS A 333 21.62 1.59 9.00
C CYS A 333 22.50 2.82 8.76
N ASP A 334 22.05 4.00 9.20
CA ASP A 334 22.85 5.24 9.07
C ASP A 334 24.12 5.20 9.93
N GLU A 335 24.05 4.65 11.14
CA GLU A 335 25.25 4.42 11.95
C GLU A 335 26.20 3.40 11.30
N MET A 336 25.67 2.30 10.74
CA MET A 336 26.50 1.32 10.00
C MET A 336 27.18 1.96 8.78
N ARG A 337 26.46 2.84 8.05
CA ARG A 337 27.05 3.61 6.94
C ARG A 337 28.18 4.53 7.41
N GLN A 338 28.04 5.12 8.60
CA GLN A 338 29.12 5.93 9.18
C GLN A 338 30.31 5.10 9.61
N ASP A 339 30.07 3.92 10.23
CA ASP A 339 31.13 2.99 10.61
C ASP A 339 31.94 2.55 9.37
N LEU A 340 31.25 2.24 8.26
CA LEU A 340 31.87 1.80 7.01
C LEU A 340 32.72 2.88 6.33
N LYS A 341 32.42 4.18 6.52
CA LYS A 341 33.27 5.27 6.04
C LYS A 341 34.68 5.27 6.65
N GLY A 342 34.84 4.63 7.80
CA GLY A 342 36.15 4.43 8.45
C GLY A 342 37.04 3.37 7.79
N TYR A 343 36.57 2.66 6.78
CA TYR A 343 37.26 1.59 6.07
C TYR A 343 37.47 1.97 4.59
N PRO A 344 38.60 2.61 4.27
CA PRO A 344 38.91 3.02 2.89
C PRO A 344 39.19 1.84 1.95
N GLU A 345 39.33 0.64 2.50
CA GLU A 345 39.57 -0.61 1.75
C GLU A 345 38.40 -1.00 0.86
N PHE A 346 37.20 -0.56 1.19
CA PHE A 346 35.99 -0.89 0.39
C PHE A 346 35.85 0.08 -0.79
N SER A 347 35.80 -0.49 -2.01
CA SER A 347 35.50 0.28 -3.23
C SER A 347 34.02 0.66 -3.31
N LYS A 348 33.15 -0.20 -2.74
CA LYS A 348 31.71 0.02 -2.66
C LYS A 348 31.18 -0.56 -1.35
N ALA A 349 30.28 0.18 -0.69
CA ALA A 349 29.63 -0.24 0.53
C ALA A 349 28.14 0.12 0.44
N GLN A 350 27.29 -0.89 0.47
CA GLN A 350 25.82 -0.73 0.43
C GLN A 350 25.21 -1.25 1.70
N VAL A 351 24.37 -0.44 2.34
CA VAL A 351 23.55 -0.84 3.49
C VAL A 351 22.08 -0.76 3.09
N ILE A 352 21.44 -1.91 2.99
CA ILE A 352 20.07 -2.09 2.45
C ILE A 352 19.13 -2.41 3.61
N LEU A 353 18.10 -1.58 3.77
CA LEU A 353 17.00 -1.87 4.69
C LEU A 353 16.15 -3.03 4.13
N GLY A 354 15.69 -3.90 5.02
CA GLY A 354 14.78 -4.98 4.64
C GLY A 354 15.44 -6.31 4.29
N GLY A 355 16.76 -6.39 4.28
CA GLY A 355 17.52 -7.64 4.24
C GLY A 355 17.42 -8.45 2.95
N SER A 356 17.06 -7.86 1.80
CA SER A 356 16.96 -8.60 0.54
C SER A 356 17.84 -8.00 -0.55
N ASN A 357 18.80 -8.80 -1.02
CA ASN A 357 19.56 -8.49 -2.24
C ASN A 357 18.79 -8.85 -3.53
N THR A 358 17.53 -9.30 -3.44
CA THR A 358 16.74 -9.83 -4.56
C THR A 358 15.83 -8.77 -5.22
N GLY A 359 16.20 -7.50 -5.24
CA GLY A 359 15.50 -6.45 -6.00
C GLY A 359 14.21 -5.90 -5.40
N MET A 360 13.72 -6.44 -4.27
CA MET A 360 12.61 -5.89 -3.49
C MET A 360 13.15 -5.28 -2.19
N SER A 361 14.02 -4.26 -2.30
CA SER A 361 14.45 -3.52 -1.12
C SER A 361 13.28 -2.68 -0.58
N ALA A 362 13.12 -2.68 0.74
CA ALA A 362 12.16 -1.80 1.40
C ALA A 362 12.57 -0.32 1.35
N GLN A 363 13.76 -0.05 0.83
CA GLN A 363 14.32 1.31 0.75
C GLN A 363 14.02 1.93 -0.61
N ALA A 364 13.48 3.14 -0.60
CA ALA A 364 13.22 3.90 -1.81
C ALA A 364 14.53 4.28 -2.51
N SER A 365 14.61 4.04 -3.82
CA SER A 365 15.69 4.50 -4.68
C SER A 365 15.14 5.32 -5.85
N ALA A 366 15.89 6.33 -6.24
CA ALA A 366 15.68 7.03 -7.50
C ALA A 366 16.65 6.47 -8.54
N ASP A 367 16.12 5.75 -9.52
CA ASP A 367 16.89 5.06 -10.52
C ASP A 367 16.91 5.87 -11.82
N PHE A 368 18.11 6.19 -12.30
CA PHE A 368 18.34 6.93 -13.54
C PHE A 368 18.98 5.97 -14.55
N GLU A 369 18.20 5.52 -15.53
CA GLU A 369 18.65 4.66 -16.59
C GLU A 369 19.27 5.46 -17.72
N ILE A 370 20.54 5.20 -18.01
CA ILE A 370 21.31 5.83 -19.06
C ILE A 370 21.36 4.88 -20.25
N TYR A 371 20.72 5.26 -21.34
CA TYR A 371 20.67 4.50 -22.58
C TYR A 371 21.76 4.98 -23.53
N GLY A 372 22.56 4.08 -24.07
CA GLY A 372 23.59 4.41 -25.05
C GLY A 372 24.38 3.19 -25.52
N TYR A 373 24.87 3.25 -26.75
CA TYR A 373 25.63 2.15 -27.37
C TYR A 373 27.09 2.13 -26.97
N ASP A 374 27.69 3.33 -26.79
CA ASP A 374 29.10 3.49 -26.38
C ASP A 374 29.22 3.37 -24.88
N MET A 375 29.94 2.33 -24.43
CA MET A 375 30.13 2.05 -23.01
C MET A 375 30.98 3.12 -22.32
N THR A 376 31.99 3.66 -23.00
CA THR A 376 32.90 4.64 -22.39
C THR A 376 32.20 5.97 -22.17
N MET A 377 31.32 6.35 -23.10
CA MET A 377 30.50 7.55 -22.97
C MET A 377 29.45 7.38 -21.87
N THR A 378 28.73 6.23 -21.83
CA THR A 378 27.73 5.97 -20.79
C THR A 378 28.37 5.91 -19.40
N ASP A 379 29.57 5.31 -19.26
CA ASP A 379 30.29 5.24 -17.99
C ASP A 379 30.74 6.63 -17.51
N SER A 380 31.19 7.49 -18.41
CA SER A 380 31.59 8.86 -18.08
C SER A 380 30.40 9.70 -17.62
N VAL A 381 29.23 9.56 -18.26
CA VAL A 381 27.99 10.24 -17.86
C VAL A 381 27.50 9.68 -16.53
N ALA A 382 27.51 8.36 -16.33
CA ALA A 382 27.13 7.73 -15.07
C ALA A 382 28.01 8.19 -13.89
N ALA A 383 29.32 8.24 -14.07
CA ALA A 383 30.25 8.71 -13.06
C ALA A 383 30.07 10.21 -12.73
N ARG A 384 29.69 11.02 -13.73
CA ARG A 384 29.38 12.43 -13.52
C ARG A 384 28.06 12.59 -12.77
N LEU A 385 27.03 11.87 -13.18
CA LEU A 385 25.71 11.87 -12.52
C LEU A 385 25.81 11.39 -11.08
N LYS A 386 26.59 10.34 -10.80
CA LYS A 386 26.87 9.86 -9.43
C LYS A 386 27.43 10.98 -8.55
N ARG A 387 28.40 11.74 -9.01
CA ARG A 387 29.01 12.84 -8.24
C ARG A 387 28.03 13.96 -7.95
N GLU A 388 27.20 14.32 -8.92
CA GLU A 388 26.19 15.37 -8.75
C GLU A 388 25.08 14.93 -7.82
N LEU A 389 24.57 13.70 -7.93
CA LEU A 389 23.50 13.16 -7.08
C LEU A 389 23.93 13.07 -5.60
N LEU A 390 25.19 12.79 -5.30
CA LEU A 390 25.70 12.80 -3.92
C LEU A 390 25.62 14.18 -3.25
N THR A 391 25.43 15.26 -4.00
CA THR A 391 25.24 16.62 -3.45
C THR A 391 23.79 16.91 -3.09
N VAL A 392 22.84 16.06 -3.51
CA VAL A 392 21.41 16.23 -3.26
C VAL A 392 21.07 15.86 -1.82
N LYS A 393 20.34 16.74 -1.15
CA LYS A 393 19.90 16.48 0.23
C LYS A 393 18.97 15.26 0.27
N GLY A 394 19.25 14.32 1.16
CA GLY A 394 18.47 13.08 1.32
C GLY A 394 19.01 11.91 0.50
N VAL A 395 20.03 12.10 -0.34
CA VAL A 395 20.76 11.01 -0.98
C VAL A 395 21.90 10.57 -0.06
N THR A 396 21.89 9.33 0.35
CA THR A 396 22.92 8.76 1.25
C THR A 396 23.99 8.00 0.50
N GLU A 397 23.63 7.39 -0.60
CA GLU A 397 24.50 6.54 -1.40
C GLU A 397 24.07 6.58 -2.86
N VAL A 398 25.03 6.50 -3.79
CA VAL A 398 24.73 6.39 -5.23
C VAL A 398 25.52 5.25 -5.83
N ASN A 399 24.82 4.31 -6.41
CA ASN A 399 25.36 3.10 -7.01
C ASN A 399 25.21 3.11 -8.52
N ILE A 400 26.19 2.57 -9.22
CA ILE A 400 26.15 2.33 -10.66
C ILE A 400 26.00 0.83 -10.87
N SER A 401 25.06 0.41 -11.70
CA SER A 401 24.75 -1.02 -11.93
C SER A 401 25.90 -1.75 -12.62
N ARG A 402 26.65 -1.05 -13.47
CA ARG A 402 27.82 -1.63 -14.13
C ARG A 402 28.98 -1.74 -13.13
N SER A 403 29.42 -2.97 -12.88
CA SER A 403 30.62 -3.24 -12.08
C SER A 403 31.89 -2.78 -12.80
N ASP A 404 32.97 -2.55 -12.01
CA ASP A 404 34.26 -2.18 -12.56
C ASP A 404 34.76 -3.23 -13.57
N TYR A 405 35.50 -2.76 -14.57
CA TYR A 405 36.11 -3.63 -15.56
C TYR A 405 37.09 -4.60 -14.92
N GLN A 406 36.90 -5.87 -15.18
CA GLN A 406 37.74 -6.92 -14.62
C GLN A 406 38.82 -7.33 -15.62
N PRO A 407 40.09 -7.55 -15.16
CA PRO A 407 41.10 -8.13 -16.00
C PRO A 407 40.77 -9.60 -16.24
N GLU A 408 40.77 -10.00 -17.50
CA GLU A 408 40.56 -11.38 -17.92
C GLU A 408 41.62 -11.82 -18.93
N TYR A 409 41.99 -13.09 -18.86
CA TYR A 409 42.80 -13.70 -19.90
C TYR A 409 41.89 -14.26 -20.99
N GLN A 410 41.88 -13.63 -22.15
CA GLN A 410 41.15 -14.10 -23.30
C GLN A 410 42.06 -14.94 -24.20
N VAL A 411 41.62 -16.14 -24.54
CA VAL A 411 42.33 -17.01 -25.46
C VAL A 411 41.71 -16.92 -26.86
N ASP A 412 42.38 -16.17 -27.73
CA ASP A 412 41.95 -16.00 -29.11
C ASP A 412 42.50 -17.16 -29.97
N PHE A 413 41.67 -18.17 -30.20
CA PHE A 413 42.03 -19.32 -31.03
C PHE A 413 41.96 -19.01 -32.52
N ASP A 414 43.01 -19.39 -33.25
CA ASP A 414 43.07 -19.35 -34.69
C ASP A 414 42.36 -20.60 -35.28
N ARG A 415 41.23 -20.38 -35.95
CA ARG A 415 40.39 -21.45 -36.49
C ARG A 415 41.09 -22.29 -37.57
N GLU A 416 41.97 -21.64 -38.39
CA GLU A 416 42.71 -22.35 -39.44
C GLU A 416 43.76 -23.27 -38.83
N LYS A 417 44.52 -22.78 -37.85
CA LYS A 417 45.48 -23.58 -37.12
C LYS A 417 44.83 -24.73 -36.33
N LEU A 418 43.67 -24.49 -35.66
CA LEU A 418 42.92 -25.55 -35.04
C LEU A 418 42.52 -26.65 -36.05
N ALA A 419 42.03 -26.25 -37.23
CA ALA A 419 41.63 -27.20 -38.28
C ALA A 419 42.83 -28.01 -38.81
N MET A 420 44.03 -27.38 -38.99
CA MET A 420 45.25 -28.09 -39.38
C MET A 420 45.64 -29.18 -38.40
N HIS A 421 45.39 -29.01 -37.10
CA HIS A 421 45.64 -29.98 -36.07
C HIS A 421 44.46 -30.94 -35.79
N GLY A 422 43.40 -30.87 -36.61
CA GLY A 422 42.21 -31.71 -36.45
C GLY A 422 41.37 -31.37 -35.21
N LEU A 423 41.45 -30.12 -34.74
CA LEU A 423 40.72 -29.60 -33.61
C LEU A 423 39.66 -28.62 -34.05
N ASN A 424 38.59 -28.45 -33.29
CA ASN A 424 37.62 -27.39 -33.45
C ASN A 424 37.59 -26.50 -32.17
N LEU A 425 37.00 -25.32 -32.28
CA LEU A 425 36.96 -24.34 -31.23
C LEU A 425 36.24 -24.86 -29.95
N ALA A 426 35.17 -25.62 -30.11
CA ALA A 426 34.42 -26.20 -29.00
C ALA A 426 35.24 -27.20 -28.20
N THR A 427 35.99 -28.09 -28.92
CA THR A 427 36.90 -29.07 -28.30
C THR A 427 38.02 -28.35 -27.58
N ALA A 428 38.69 -27.38 -28.20
CA ALA A 428 39.78 -26.65 -27.62
C ALA A 428 39.32 -25.85 -26.35
N GLY A 429 38.19 -25.19 -26.43
CA GLY A 429 37.60 -24.46 -25.31
C GLY A 429 37.19 -25.37 -24.14
N ASN A 430 36.58 -26.52 -24.41
CA ASN A 430 36.27 -27.52 -23.38
C ASN A 430 37.49 -28.09 -22.69
N TYR A 431 38.54 -28.37 -23.47
CA TYR A 431 39.81 -28.83 -22.89
C TYR A 431 40.40 -27.80 -21.95
N LEU A 432 40.42 -26.53 -22.36
CA LEU A 432 40.94 -25.43 -21.56
C LEU A 432 40.12 -25.24 -20.28
N ARG A 433 38.79 -25.19 -20.41
CA ARG A 433 37.85 -25.06 -19.27
C ARG A 433 38.05 -26.19 -18.26
N ASN A 434 38.08 -27.43 -18.70
CA ASN A 434 38.19 -28.59 -17.79
C ASN A 434 39.55 -28.63 -17.05
N ARG A 435 40.61 -28.08 -17.65
CA ARG A 435 41.92 -28.01 -17.00
C ARG A 435 42.07 -26.89 -16.00
N ILE A 436 41.45 -25.76 -16.28
CA ILE A 436 41.51 -24.57 -15.41
C ILE A 436 40.45 -24.64 -14.33
N ASN A 437 39.17 -24.76 -14.69
CA ASN A 437 38.06 -24.80 -13.76
C ASN A 437 37.83 -26.19 -13.14
N GLY A 438 38.22 -27.25 -13.87
CA GLY A 438 37.99 -28.60 -13.51
C GLY A 438 36.73 -29.21 -14.11
N ALA A 439 36.64 -30.50 -14.07
CA ALA A 439 35.48 -31.30 -14.42
C ALA A 439 35.13 -32.24 -13.29
N VAL A 440 33.85 -32.40 -12.99
CA VAL A 440 33.38 -33.43 -12.05
C VAL A 440 33.54 -34.78 -12.72
N ALA A 441 34.49 -35.59 -12.24
CA ALA A 441 34.83 -36.89 -12.81
C ALA A 441 33.94 -37.99 -12.23
N SER A 442 33.60 -37.91 -10.95
CA SER A 442 32.80 -38.89 -10.22
C SER A 442 32.24 -38.27 -8.96
N LYS A 443 31.41 -39.03 -8.26
CA LYS A 443 30.88 -38.64 -6.96
C LYS A 443 31.32 -39.64 -5.90
N TYR A 444 31.79 -39.15 -4.77
CA TYR A 444 32.03 -39.93 -3.58
C TYR A 444 30.78 -39.93 -2.72
N ARG A 445 30.33 -41.08 -2.28
CA ARG A 445 29.11 -41.25 -1.47
C ARG A 445 29.49 -41.80 -0.10
N GLU A 446 29.07 -41.09 0.94
CA GLU A 446 29.30 -41.47 2.33
C GLU A 446 28.10 -41.02 3.17
N ASP A 447 27.58 -41.90 4.02
CA ASP A 447 26.48 -41.66 4.97
C ASP A 447 25.18 -41.01 4.36
N GLY A 448 24.95 -41.27 3.07
CA GLY A 448 23.78 -40.72 2.35
C GLY A 448 24.03 -39.41 1.62
N ASP A 449 25.19 -38.79 1.80
CA ASP A 449 25.63 -37.60 1.11
C ASP A 449 26.46 -37.91 -0.12
N GLU A 450 26.39 -37.04 -1.13
CA GLU A 450 27.18 -37.13 -2.37
C GLU A 450 28.14 -35.95 -2.46
N TYR A 451 29.44 -36.25 -2.59
CA TYR A 451 30.50 -35.26 -2.76
C TYR A 451 31.09 -35.35 -4.16
N ASP A 452 31.18 -34.24 -4.86
CA ASP A 452 31.76 -34.18 -6.21
C ASP A 452 33.28 -34.35 -6.18
N ILE A 453 33.79 -35.30 -6.94
CA ILE A 453 35.23 -35.45 -7.20
C ILE A 453 35.57 -34.59 -8.40
N LYS A 454 36.10 -33.39 -8.16
CA LYS A 454 36.47 -32.43 -9.20
C LYS A 454 37.97 -32.58 -9.56
N VAL A 455 38.24 -32.92 -10.80
CA VAL A 455 39.58 -33.04 -11.34
C VAL A 455 39.99 -31.78 -12.12
N ARG A 456 41.09 -31.16 -11.74
CA ARG A 456 41.67 -30.00 -12.41
C ARG A 456 43.17 -29.97 -12.31
N TYR A 457 43.85 -29.09 -13.03
CA TYR A 457 45.27 -28.89 -12.92
C TYR A 457 45.64 -28.38 -11.52
N ALA A 458 46.80 -28.80 -11.00
CA ALA A 458 47.36 -28.25 -9.77
C ALA A 458 47.63 -26.74 -9.94
N PRO A 459 47.61 -25.95 -8.84
CA PRO A 459 47.79 -24.50 -8.91
C PRO A 459 48.99 -24.05 -9.72
N GLU A 460 50.09 -24.74 -9.61
CA GLU A 460 51.37 -24.45 -10.29
C GLU A 460 51.24 -24.39 -11.82
N TYR A 461 50.25 -25.15 -12.40
CA TYR A 461 50.05 -25.22 -13.87
C TYR A 461 48.91 -24.35 -14.39
N ARG A 462 48.33 -23.45 -13.59
CA ARG A 462 47.18 -22.63 -13.98
C ARG A 462 47.18 -21.21 -13.41
N THR A 463 48.29 -20.75 -12.78
CA THR A 463 48.33 -19.44 -12.10
C THR A 463 49.04 -18.34 -12.89
N SER A 464 49.71 -18.66 -14.00
CA SER A 464 50.41 -17.65 -14.83
C SER A 464 49.95 -17.72 -16.28
N LEU A 465 50.15 -16.63 -17.02
CA LEU A 465 49.88 -16.55 -18.45
C LEU A 465 50.67 -17.64 -19.19
N GLU A 466 51.93 -17.87 -18.86
CA GLU A 466 52.79 -18.88 -19.45
C GLU A 466 52.23 -20.30 -19.19
N SER A 467 51.66 -20.55 -18.00
CA SER A 467 51.03 -21.81 -17.69
C SER A 467 49.83 -22.08 -18.62
N ILE A 468 49.00 -21.06 -18.87
CA ILE A 468 47.86 -21.18 -19.79
C ILE A 468 48.30 -21.44 -21.23
N GLU A 469 49.31 -20.71 -21.72
CA GLU A 469 49.89 -20.91 -23.05
C GLU A 469 50.45 -22.31 -23.29
N ASN A 470 50.98 -22.94 -22.25
CA ASN A 470 51.56 -24.26 -22.33
C ASN A 470 50.58 -25.41 -22.08
N ILE A 471 49.30 -25.14 -21.85
CA ILE A 471 48.27 -26.19 -21.69
C ILE A 471 48.20 -27.01 -22.96
N LEU A 472 48.23 -28.36 -22.81
CA LEU A 472 48.12 -29.31 -23.91
C LEU A 472 46.66 -29.63 -24.23
N ILE A 473 46.31 -29.52 -25.50
CA ILE A 473 45.00 -29.91 -26.05
C ILE A 473 45.24 -31.16 -26.91
N TYR A 474 44.44 -32.19 -26.75
CA TYR A 474 44.56 -33.43 -27.49
C TYR A 474 43.53 -33.50 -28.61
N ASN A 475 43.94 -33.87 -29.83
CA ASN A 475 43.02 -34.13 -30.92
C ASN A 475 42.47 -35.57 -30.88
N ALA A 476 41.54 -35.88 -31.77
CA ALA A 476 40.93 -37.21 -31.85
C ALA A 476 41.93 -38.35 -32.15
N LYS A 477 43.11 -38.02 -32.67
CA LYS A 477 44.21 -38.99 -32.95
C LYS A 477 45.15 -39.16 -31.77
N GLY A 478 44.99 -38.45 -30.67
CA GLY A 478 45.87 -38.48 -29.50
C GLY A 478 47.12 -37.59 -29.60
N GLU A 479 47.24 -36.77 -30.67
CA GLU A 479 48.35 -35.82 -30.79
C GLU A 479 48.08 -34.61 -29.87
N SER A 480 49.12 -34.14 -29.18
CA SER A 480 49.05 -32.97 -28.29
C SER A 480 49.53 -31.71 -28.96
N VAL A 481 48.77 -30.62 -28.80
CA VAL A 481 49.10 -29.29 -29.31
C VAL A 481 48.98 -28.29 -28.14
N ARG A 482 49.92 -27.37 -28.03
CA ARG A 482 49.86 -26.30 -26.98
C ARG A 482 48.92 -25.18 -27.41
N VAL A 483 48.31 -24.55 -26.40
CA VAL A 483 47.43 -23.38 -26.66
C VAL A 483 48.13 -22.29 -27.45
N LYS A 484 49.38 -21.98 -27.16
CA LYS A 484 50.19 -20.99 -27.88
C LYS A 484 50.44 -21.29 -29.36
N ASP A 485 50.36 -22.56 -29.79
CA ASP A 485 50.55 -22.97 -31.16
C ASP A 485 49.32 -22.72 -32.01
N VAL A 486 48.12 -22.75 -31.39
CA VAL A 486 46.82 -22.61 -32.04
C VAL A 486 46.04 -21.36 -31.62
N GLY A 487 46.60 -20.51 -30.76
CA GLY A 487 45.95 -19.30 -30.32
C GLY A 487 46.93 -18.33 -29.63
N LYS A 488 46.40 -17.20 -29.22
CA LYS A 488 47.14 -16.20 -28.42
C LYS A 488 46.36 -15.96 -27.13
N VAL A 489 47.07 -15.85 -26.01
CA VAL A 489 46.52 -15.44 -24.74
C VAL A 489 46.76 -13.95 -24.55
N VAL A 490 45.70 -13.18 -24.41
CA VAL A 490 45.79 -11.70 -24.30
C VAL A 490 45.08 -11.29 -23.03
N GLU A 491 45.70 -10.43 -22.25
CA GLU A 491 45.06 -9.77 -21.13
C GLU A 491 44.14 -8.65 -21.64
N ARG A 492 42.90 -8.66 -21.24
CA ARG A 492 41.89 -7.67 -21.57
C ARG A 492 41.13 -7.23 -20.32
N PHE A 493 40.66 -6.02 -20.35
CA PHE A 493 39.68 -5.54 -19.37
C PHE A 493 38.28 -5.60 -20.01
N ALA A 494 37.37 -6.29 -19.39
CA ALA A 494 36.01 -6.46 -19.86
C ALA A 494 35.00 -6.15 -18.76
N PRO A 495 33.84 -5.55 -19.09
CA PRO A 495 32.78 -5.40 -18.11
C PRO A 495 32.20 -6.78 -17.81
N PRO A 496 32.02 -7.16 -16.53
CA PRO A 496 31.51 -8.46 -16.15
C PRO A 496 30.06 -8.68 -16.59
N THR A 497 29.27 -7.62 -16.61
CA THR A 497 27.85 -7.63 -16.99
C THR A 497 27.53 -6.49 -17.98
N ILE A 498 26.63 -6.79 -18.92
CA ILE A 498 26.06 -5.81 -19.85
C ILE A 498 24.54 -5.92 -19.73
N GLU A 499 23.94 -4.93 -19.08
CA GLU A 499 22.50 -4.85 -18.93
C GLU A 499 21.83 -4.32 -20.19
N ARG A 500 20.64 -4.84 -20.48
CA ARG A 500 19.80 -4.39 -21.58
C ARG A 500 18.34 -4.32 -21.14
N LYS A 501 17.68 -3.22 -21.51
CA LYS A 501 16.25 -3.03 -21.40
C LYS A 501 15.72 -2.68 -22.80
N ASP A 502 14.64 -3.31 -23.23
CA ASP A 502 14.05 -3.11 -24.56
C ASP A 502 15.04 -3.26 -25.74
N ARG A 503 16.03 -4.16 -25.60
CA ARG A 503 17.13 -4.45 -26.54
C ARG A 503 18.23 -3.37 -26.61
N GLU A 504 18.10 -2.27 -25.89
CA GLU A 504 19.13 -1.23 -25.77
C GLU A 504 20.04 -1.47 -24.57
N ARG A 505 21.28 -1.04 -24.65
CA ARG A 505 22.22 -1.12 -23.52
C ARG A 505 21.89 -0.05 -22.53
N ILE A 506 21.85 -0.40 -21.25
CA ILE A 506 21.59 0.53 -20.16
C ILE A 506 22.70 0.50 -19.11
N VAL A 507 22.83 1.61 -18.41
CA VAL A 507 23.54 1.71 -17.12
C VAL A 507 22.61 2.43 -16.17
N THR A 508 22.30 1.80 -15.05
CA THR A 508 21.42 2.37 -14.03
C THR A 508 22.27 3.04 -12.95
N VAL A 509 21.94 4.28 -12.65
CA VAL A 509 22.52 5.04 -11.52
C VAL A 509 21.42 5.15 -10.46
N SER A 510 21.55 4.38 -9.39
CA SER A 510 20.58 4.29 -8.30
C SER A 510 21.00 5.17 -7.14
N ALA A 511 20.21 6.21 -6.86
CA ALA A 511 20.39 7.05 -5.67
C ALA A 511 19.52 6.51 -4.53
N VAL A 512 20.16 6.02 -3.48
CA VAL A 512 19.52 5.53 -2.27
C VAL A 512 19.10 6.71 -1.39
N ILE A 513 17.84 6.71 -0.96
CA ILE A 513 17.22 7.84 -0.28
C ILE A 513 17.00 7.48 1.20
N SER A 514 17.37 8.43 2.08
CA SER A 514 17.06 8.37 3.51
C SER A 514 16.67 9.76 4.00
N GLY A 515 15.58 9.84 4.77
CA GLY A 515 15.10 11.08 5.38
C GLY A 515 14.59 12.16 4.42
N ALA A 516 14.31 11.82 3.14
CA ALA A 516 13.72 12.73 2.16
C ALA A 516 12.69 12.02 1.28
N PRO A 517 11.62 12.71 0.81
CA PRO A 517 10.65 12.12 -0.12
C PRO A 517 11.29 11.81 -1.48
N LEU A 518 10.91 10.67 -2.07
CA LEU A 518 11.39 10.23 -3.40
C LEU A 518 11.14 11.28 -4.49
N GLY A 519 9.98 11.91 -4.50
CA GLY A 519 9.63 12.93 -5.48
C GLY A 519 10.54 14.15 -5.45
N ASP A 520 11.00 14.57 -4.27
CA ASP A 520 11.87 15.73 -4.11
C ASP A 520 13.28 15.44 -4.64
N VAL A 521 13.81 14.24 -4.37
CA VAL A 521 15.12 13.79 -4.87
C VAL A 521 15.11 13.67 -6.39
N VAL A 522 14.04 13.08 -6.94
CA VAL A 522 13.86 12.97 -8.40
C VAL A 522 13.75 14.35 -9.06
N ALA A 523 13.01 15.29 -8.47
CA ALA A 523 12.90 16.65 -8.98
C ALA A 523 14.23 17.40 -8.94
N ALA A 524 15.06 17.15 -7.91
CA ALA A 524 16.41 17.68 -7.82
C ALA A 524 17.33 17.03 -8.89
N GLY A 525 17.26 15.70 -9.05
CA GLY A 525 18.00 14.96 -10.06
C GLY A 525 17.71 15.44 -11.49
N ASN A 526 16.43 15.66 -11.83
CA ASN A 526 16.03 16.21 -13.13
C ASN A 526 16.67 17.58 -13.39
N LYS A 527 16.66 18.46 -12.40
CA LYS A 527 17.31 19.79 -12.53
C LYS A 527 18.82 19.70 -12.73
N LEU A 528 19.47 18.66 -12.19
CA LEU A 528 20.89 18.41 -12.43
C LEU A 528 21.12 17.87 -13.84
N ILE A 529 20.29 16.93 -14.31
CA ILE A 529 20.34 16.37 -15.67
C ILE A 529 20.14 17.48 -16.72
N ASP A 530 19.18 18.39 -16.52
CA ASP A 530 18.93 19.53 -17.40
C ASP A 530 20.14 20.49 -17.52
N LYS A 531 20.99 20.55 -16.50
CA LYS A 531 22.21 21.37 -16.49
C LYS A 531 23.44 20.65 -17.03
N MET A 532 23.39 19.32 -17.11
CA MET A 532 24.49 18.51 -17.62
C MET A 532 24.54 18.59 -19.15
N ASP A 533 25.75 18.79 -19.67
CA ASP A 533 25.99 18.63 -21.11
C ASP A 533 26.03 17.14 -21.44
N ILE A 534 24.93 16.63 -21.98
CA ILE A 534 24.74 15.21 -22.32
C ILE A 534 24.86 15.05 -23.83
N PRO A 535 25.77 14.16 -24.33
CA PRO A 535 25.85 13.88 -25.76
C PRO A 535 24.51 13.42 -26.34
N GLY A 536 24.17 13.88 -27.54
CA GLY A 536 22.87 13.60 -28.17
C GLY A 536 22.58 12.11 -28.46
N GLU A 537 23.59 11.24 -28.32
CA GLU A 537 23.46 9.79 -28.48
C GLU A 537 23.06 9.08 -27.17
N ILE A 538 23.02 9.80 -26.05
CA ILE A 538 22.67 9.28 -24.73
C ILE A 538 21.33 9.85 -24.29
N THR A 539 20.45 8.96 -23.82
CA THR A 539 19.18 9.34 -23.22
C THR A 539 19.17 8.90 -21.75
N ILE A 540 18.74 9.78 -20.86
CA ILE A 540 18.54 9.45 -19.43
C ILE A 540 17.06 9.43 -19.15
N GLN A 541 16.58 8.32 -18.59
CA GLN A 541 15.18 8.15 -18.16
C GLN A 541 15.15 7.80 -16.69
N ILE A 542 14.11 8.25 -16.00
CA ILE A 542 13.88 7.88 -14.60
C ILE A 542 13.01 6.64 -14.59
N SER A 543 13.41 5.65 -13.83
CA SER A 543 12.79 4.34 -13.74
C SER A 543 12.67 3.87 -12.28
N GLY A 544 12.36 2.60 -12.08
CA GLY A 544 12.28 1.97 -10.76
C GLY A 544 11.10 2.45 -9.95
N SER A 545 11.29 2.61 -8.64
CA SER A 545 10.22 2.95 -7.69
C SER A 545 9.47 4.24 -8.05
N TYR A 546 10.11 5.19 -8.73
CA TYR A 546 9.45 6.42 -9.15
C TYR A 546 8.51 6.21 -10.34
N GLU A 547 8.92 5.41 -11.34
CA GLU A 547 8.06 5.03 -12.47
C GLU A 547 6.83 4.27 -11.98
N ASP A 548 7.03 3.27 -11.13
CA ASP A 548 5.95 2.50 -10.50
C ASP A 548 4.99 3.39 -9.68
N GLN A 549 5.54 4.38 -8.96
CA GLN A 549 4.75 5.36 -8.23
C GLN A 549 3.89 6.21 -9.16
N GLN A 550 4.47 6.76 -10.23
CA GLN A 550 3.76 7.60 -11.20
C GLN A 550 2.64 6.82 -11.89
N ASP A 551 2.92 5.60 -12.34
CA ASP A 551 1.94 4.74 -12.98
C ASP A 551 0.81 4.36 -12.01
N SER A 552 1.15 4.00 -10.77
CA SER A 552 0.15 3.70 -9.74
C SER A 552 -0.71 4.91 -9.40
N PHE A 553 -0.13 6.10 -9.31
CA PHE A 553 -0.88 7.35 -9.04
C PHE A 553 -1.80 7.70 -10.20
N ARG A 554 -1.37 7.52 -11.44
CA ARG A 554 -2.18 7.73 -12.64
C ARG A 554 -3.33 6.74 -12.70
N ASP A 555 -3.05 5.46 -12.45
CA ASP A 555 -4.05 4.40 -12.46
C ASP A 555 -5.09 4.59 -11.34
N LEU A 556 -4.65 4.88 -10.11
CA LEU A 556 -5.55 5.19 -9.00
C LEU A 556 -6.33 6.48 -9.22
N GLY A 557 -5.74 7.49 -9.84
CA GLY A 557 -6.43 8.73 -10.21
C GLY A 557 -7.55 8.48 -11.24
N THR A 558 -7.25 7.71 -12.29
CA THR A 558 -8.24 7.31 -13.30
C THR A 558 -9.34 6.46 -12.69
N LEU A 559 -8.97 5.52 -11.83
CA LEU A 559 -9.90 4.69 -11.09
C LEU A 559 -10.79 5.51 -10.16
N GLY A 560 -10.22 6.49 -9.46
CA GLY A 560 -10.97 7.40 -8.60
C GLY A 560 -12.07 8.16 -9.36
N ILE A 561 -11.77 8.63 -10.57
CA ILE A 561 -12.78 9.26 -11.44
C ILE A 561 -13.88 8.27 -11.83
N LEU A 562 -13.51 7.04 -12.22
CA LEU A 562 -14.46 5.98 -12.55
C LEU A 562 -15.37 5.66 -11.36
N ILE A 563 -14.81 5.52 -10.16
CA ILE A 563 -15.54 5.26 -8.92
C ILE A 563 -16.55 6.39 -8.64
N VAL A 564 -16.13 7.65 -8.76
CA VAL A 564 -17.00 8.81 -8.57
C VAL A 564 -18.20 8.76 -9.52
N ILE A 565 -17.99 8.38 -10.80
CA ILE A 565 -19.05 8.23 -11.79
C ILE A 565 -19.98 7.06 -11.42
N LEU A 566 -19.43 5.90 -11.06
CA LEU A 566 -20.24 4.73 -10.68
C LEU A 566 -21.10 4.99 -9.43
N VAL A 567 -20.51 5.58 -8.40
CA VAL A 567 -21.22 5.98 -7.19
C VAL A 567 -22.33 6.98 -7.50
N PHE A 568 -22.08 7.95 -8.40
CA PHE A 568 -23.09 8.89 -8.86
C PHE A 568 -24.26 8.18 -9.55
N ILE A 569 -23.97 7.20 -10.44
CA ILE A 569 -24.99 6.43 -11.17
C ILE A 569 -25.84 5.62 -10.19
N VAL A 570 -25.20 4.91 -9.24
CA VAL A 570 -25.92 4.12 -8.23
C VAL A 570 -26.85 5.00 -7.39
N MET A 571 -26.36 6.15 -6.93
CA MET A 571 -27.19 7.11 -6.17
C MET A 571 -28.33 7.69 -7.02
N ALA A 572 -28.05 7.99 -8.30
CA ALA A 572 -29.06 8.54 -9.20
C ALA A 572 -30.20 7.54 -9.45
N ALA A 573 -29.87 6.28 -9.58
CA ALA A 573 -30.85 5.18 -9.69
C ALA A 573 -31.67 5.04 -8.39
N GLN A 574 -31.02 5.12 -7.21
CA GLN A 574 -31.69 5.01 -5.93
C GLN A 574 -32.68 6.15 -5.65
N PHE A 575 -32.26 7.39 -5.87
CA PHE A 575 -33.07 8.57 -5.55
C PHE A 575 -34.03 8.98 -6.67
N GLU A 576 -34.01 8.29 -7.82
CA GLU A 576 -34.76 8.68 -9.02
C GLU A 576 -34.60 10.17 -9.37
N SER A 577 -33.43 10.72 -9.06
CA SER A 577 -33.12 12.16 -9.17
C SER A 577 -31.64 12.38 -9.38
N LEU A 578 -31.28 13.30 -10.25
CA LEU A 578 -29.88 13.71 -10.44
C LEU A 578 -29.43 14.79 -9.42
N THR A 579 -30.40 15.47 -8.80
CA THR A 579 -30.10 16.60 -7.88
C THR A 579 -29.55 16.13 -6.53
N TYR A 580 -30.10 15.05 -5.99
CA TYR A 580 -29.68 14.54 -4.67
C TYR A 580 -28.26 13.95 -4.70
N PRO A 581 -27.90 13.08 -5.66
CA PRO A 581 -26.53 12.64 -5.85
C PRO A 581 -25.55 13.78 -6.00
N PHE A 582 -25.90 14.78 -6.80
CA PHE A 582 -25.06 15.97 -7.00
C PHE A 582 -24.77 16.72 -5.69
N ILE A 583 -25.77 16.86 -4.81
CA ILE A 583 -25.59 17.49 -3.49
C ILE A 583 -24.65 16.65 -2.61
N ILE A 584 -24.80 15.32 -2.62
CA ILE A 584 -23.96 14.41 -1.81
C ILE A 584 -22.51 14.46 -2.30
N MET A 585 -22.28 14.49 -3.60
CA MET A 585 -20.92 14.52 -4.17
C MET A 585 -20.11 15.75 -3.76
N PHE A 586 -20.75 16.86 -3.40
CA PHE A 586 -20.04 18.02 -2.83
C PHE A 586 -19.33 17.74 -1.51
N SER A 587 -19.63 16.62 -0.84
CA SER A 587 -18.91 16.24 0.39
C SER A 587 -17.53 15.65 0.11
N LEU A 588 -17.27 15.09 -1.09
CA LEU A 588 -16.03 14.41 -1.42
C LEU A 588 -14.78 15.31 -1.37
N PRO A 589 -14.79 16.54 -1.94
CA PRO A 589 -13.63 17.43 -1.83
C PRO A 589 -13.21 17.69 -0.38
N PHE A 590 -14.17 17.76 0.55
CA PHE A 590 -13.89 17.98 1.97
C PHE A 590 -13.38 16.73 2.68
N ALA A 591 -13.76 15.56 2.20
CA ALA A 591 -13.15 14.30 2.65
C ALA A 591 -11.66 14.27 2.30
N PHE A 592 -11.31 14.59 1.06
CA PHE A 592 -9.90 14.72 0.65
C PHE A 592 -9.16 15.83 1.41
N SER A 593 -9.82 16.95 1.74
CA SER A 593 -9.24 17.97 2.61
C SER A 593 -8.84 17.39 3.97
N GLY A 594 -9.68 16.55 4.55
CA GLY A 594 -9.40 15.87 5.81
C GLY A 594 -8.22 14.90 5.70
N VAL A 595 -8.10 14.17 4.58
CA VAL A 595 -6.94 13.31 4.29
C VAL A 595 -5.66 14.13 4.26
N LEU A 596 -5.61 15.21 3.48
CA LEU A 596 -4.43 16.05 3.35
C LEU A 596 -4.01 16.67 4.70
N MET A 597 -4.98 17.16 5.47
CA MET A 597 -4.68 17.73 6.78
C MET A 597 -4.14 16.65 7.75
N ALA A 598 -4.74 15.46 7.77
CA ALA A 598 -4.28 14.40 8.65
C ALA A 598 -2.85 13.96 8.31
N LEU A 599 -2.52 13.76 7.03
CA LEU A 599 -1.17 13.41 6.59
C LEU A 599 -0.17 14.53 6.94
N PHE A 600 -0.55 15.80 6.76
CA PHE A 600 0.31 16.94 7.11
C PHE A 600 0.60 17.02 8.61
N PHE A 601 -0.42 16.86 9.48
CA PHE A 601 -0.23 16.96 10.93
C PHE A 601 0.49 15.75 11.54
N THR A 602 0.36 14.58 10.94
CA THR A 602 1.07 13.38 11.39
C THR A 602 2.48 13.25 10.80
N GLY A 603 2.84 14.11 9.83
CA GLY A 603 4.11 14.00 9.12
C GLY A 603 4.18 12.79 8.17
N SER A 604 3.06 12.17 7.88
CA SER A 604 2.97 11.02 6.98
C SER A 604 3.00 11.49 5.52
N THR A 605 3.59 10.67 4.64
CA THR A 605 3.71 10.93 3.21
C THR A 605 2.45 10.56 2.43
N LEU A 606 2.29 11.16 1.26
CA LEU A 606 1.31 10.73 0.29
C LEU A 606 1.83 9.50 -0.46
N SER A 607 1.37 8.34 -0.07
CA SER A 607 1.74 7.04 -0.65
C SER A 607 0.57 6.41 -1.41
N VAL A 608 0.84 5.33 -2.14
CA VAL A 608 -0.21 4.52 -2.80
C VAL A 608 -1.23 4.03 -1.78
N MET A 609 -0.80 3.72 -0.54
CA MET A 609 -1.68 3.28 0.55
C MET A 609 -2.56 4.42 1.07
N SER A 610 -2.04 5.62 1.23
CA SER A 610 -2.86 6.78 1.65
C SER A 610 -3.89 7.18 0.58
N LEU A 611 -3.54 7.07 -0.72
CA LEU A 611 -4.49 7.26 -1.82
C LEU A 611 -5.59 6.20 -1.83
N LEU A 612 -5.24 4.94 -1.57
CA LEU A 612 -6.23 3.87 -1.40
C LEU A 612 -7.21 4.21 -0.27
N GLY A 613 -6.71 4.69 0.89
CA GLY A 613 -7.54 5.20 1.98
C GLY A 613 -8.49 6.33 1.53
N GLY A 614 -8.00 7.26 0.70
CA GLY A 614 -8.80 8.31 0.08
C GLY A 614 -9.91 7.79 -0.84
N ILE A 615 -9.62 6.76 -1.65
CA ILE A 615 -10.61 6.09 -2.50
C ILE A 615 -11.68 5.40 -1.66
N MET A 616 -11.28 4.64 -0.64
CA MET A 616 -12.22 3.97 0.27
C MET A 616 -13.15 4.97 0.97
N LEU A 617 -12.62 6.14 1.31
CA LEU A 617 -13.36 7.21 1.96
C LEU A 617 -14.52 7.73 1.09
N ILE A 618 -14.43 7.66 -0.25
CA ILE A 618 -15.51 8.05 -1.16
C ILE A 618 -16.79 7.27 -0.81
N GLY A 619 -16.70 5.95 -0.62
CA GLY A 619 -17.85 5.12 -0.28
C GLY A 619 -18.42 5.42 1.12
N ILE A 620 -17.54 5.58 2.11
CA ILE A 620 -17.94 5.78 3.51
C ILE A 620 -18.64 7.12 3.69
N VAL A 621 -18.10 8.19 3.10
CA VAL A 621 -18.66 9.56 3.22
C VAL A 621 -20.00 9.69 2.50
N VAL A 622 -20.10 9.10 1.30
CA VAL A 622 -21.35 9.12 0.52
C VAL A 622 -22.48 8.40 1.27
N LYS A 623 -22.20 7.30 1.98
CA LYS A 623 -23.16 6.56 2.80
C LYS A 623 -23.83 7.46 3.85
N ASN A 624 -23.04 8.28 4.55
CA ASN A 624 -23.57 9.24 5.54
C ASN A 624 -24.52 10.28 4.89
N GLY A 625 -24.16 10.73 3.69
CA GLY A 625 -24.99 11.66 2.91
C GLY A 625 -26.30 11.03 2.42
N ILE A 626 -26.27 9.77 1.99
CA ILE A 626 -27.45 9.01 1.55
C ILE A 626 -28.48 8.92 2.68
N VAL A 627 -28.07 8.43 3.86
CA VAL A 627 -28.93 8.26 5.02
C VAL A 627 -29.58 9.59 5.47
N LEU A 628 -28.83 10.68 5.38
CA LEU A 628 -29.34 12.00 5.75
C LEU A 628 -30.37 12.54 4.74
N ILE A 629 -30.09 12.45 3.43
CA ILE A 629 -31.00 12.94 2.39
C ILE A 629 -32.26 12.08 2.32
N ASP A 630 -32.16 10.78 2.45
CA ASP A 630 -33.29 9.86 2.47
C ASP A 630 -34.27 10.23 3.57
N TYR A 631 -33.78 10.48 4.79
CA TYR A 631 -34.65 10.90 5.89
C TYR A 631 -35.23 12.31 5.72
N ILE A 632 -34.48 13.23 5.09
CA ILE A 632 -35.03 14.56 4.72
C ILE A 632 -36.18 14.40 3.74
N THR A 633 -36.03 13.51 2.75
CA THR A 633 -37.06 13.25 1.73
C THR A 633 -38.30 12.62 2.36
N LEU A 634 -38.13 11.65 3.25
CA LEU A 634 -39.20 11.04 4.01
C LEU A 634 -39.99 12.07 4.85
N CYS A 635 -39.30 12.97 5.54
CA CYS A 635 -39.95 14.06 6.30
C CYS A 635 -40.71 15.02 5.38
N ARG A 636 -40.20 15.25 4.15
CA ARG A 636 -40.87 16.08 3.13
C ARG A 636 -42.12 15.42 2.58
N GLU A 637 -42.09 14.11 2.34
CA GLU A 637 -43.26 13.32 1.92
C GLU A 637 -44.37 13.33 2.99
N ARG A 638 -43.98 13.36 4.27
CA ARG A 638 -44.90 13.53 5.41
C ARG A 638 -45.46 14.95 5.55
N GLY A 639 -45.14 15.86 4.61
CA GLY A 639 -45.72 17.21 4.51
C GLY A 639 -44.98 18.31 5.28
N MET A 640 -43.80 18.05 5.83
CA MET A 640 -43.05 19.08 6.57
C MET A 640 -42.46 20.16 5.64
N ALA A 641 -42.37 21.40 6.13
CA ALA A 641 -41.68 22.49 5.44
C ALA A 641 -40.16 22.20 5.30
N VAL A 642 -39.51 22.67 4.23
CA VAL A 642 -38.12 22.37 3.88
C VAL A 642 -37.17 22.55 5.06
N ILE A 643 -37.20 23.71 5.72
CA ILE A 643 -36.29 24.04 6.83
C ILE A 643 -36.54 23.12 8.02
N ASN A 644 -37.80 22.88 8.38
CA ASN A 644 -38.18 22.02 9.49
C ASN A 644 -37.82 20.56 9.19
N SER A 645 -38.03 20.10 7.95
CA SER A 645 -37.62 18.75 7.54
C SER A 645 -36.11 18.56 7.73
N VAL A 646 -35.31 19.52 7.28
CA VAL A 646 -33.86 19.48 7.37
C VAL A 646 -33.36 19.49 8.81
N VAL A 647 -33.89 20.38 9.66
CA VAL A 647 -33.49 20.45 11.07
C VAL A 647 -33.91 19.20 11.86
N THR A 648 -35.15 18.70 11.61
CA THR A 648 -35.65 17.50 12.29
C THR A 648 -34.87 16.26 11.85
N SER A 649 -34.60 16.13 10.56
CA SER A 649 -33.81 15.01 10.02
C SER A 649 -32.39 15.03 10.53
N GLY A 650 -31.75 16.20 10.51
CA GLY A 650 -30.40 16.36 11.05
C GLY A 650 -30.31 15.95 12.51
N LYS A 651 -31.26 16.43 13.35
CA LYS A 651 -31.32 16.06 14.77
C LYS A 651 -31.52 14.55 14.97
N SER A 652 -32.40 13.91 14.21
CA SER A 652 -32.70 12.49 14.37
C SER A 652 -31.56 11.60 13.87
N ARG A 653 -30.80 12.05 12.88
CA ARG A 653 -29.70 11.26 12.27
C ARG A 653 -28.32 11.59 12.81
N LEU A 654 -28.18 12.56 13.73
CA LEU A 654 -26.89 12.94 14.30
C LEU A 654 -26.23 11.77 15.04
N ARG A 655 -26.95 11.14 15.97
CA ARG A 655 -26.42 10.04 16.79
C ARG A 655 -25.99 8.84 15.95
N PRO A 656 -26.81 8.30 15.03
CA PRO A 656 -26.40 7.23 14.13
C PRO A 656 -25.12 7.56 13.35
N VAL A 657 -25.07 8.73 12.71
CA VAL A 657 -23.91 9.14 11.92
C VAL A 657 -22.66 9.31 12.78
N LEU A 658 -22.77 9.88 13.97
CA LEU A 658 -21.64 9.97 14.89
C LEU A 658 -21.20 8.60 15.41
N MET A 659 -22.14 7.69 15.65
CA MET A 659 -21.85 6.34 16.11
C MET A 659 -21.09 5.55 15.04
N THR A 660 -21.56 5.57 13.77
CA THR A 660 -20.88 4.91 12.65
C THR A 660 -19.52 5.51 12.39
N THR A 661 -19.39 6.84 12.44
CA THR A 661 -18.08 7.50 12.31
C THR A 661 -17.13 7.10 13.44
N ALA A 662 -17.61 7.12 14.68
CA ALA A 662 -16.80 6.76 15.84
C ALA A 662 -16.38 5.28 15.83
N THR A 663 -17.27 4.36 15.41
CA THR A 663 -16.92 2.93 15.25
C THR A 663 -15.85 2.73 14.19
N THR A 664 -15.95 3.38 13.05
CA THR A 664 -14.95 3.28 11.97
C THR A 664 -13.63 3.92 12.38
N VAL A 665 -13.65 5.14 12.93
CA VAL A 665 -12.43 5.85 13.36
C VAL A 665 -11.71 5.08 14.46
N LEU A 666 -12.41 4.69 15.55
CA LEU A 666 -11.80 3.99 16.66
C LEU A 666 -11.39 2.54 16.28
N GLY A 667 -12.12 1.91 15.37
CA GLY A 667 -11.75 0.62 14.81
C GLY A 667 -10.45 0.66 14.00
N MET A 668 -10.12 1.80 13.39
CA MET A 668 -8.88 1.98 12.62
C MET A 668 -7.70 2.52 13.44
N ILE A 669 -7.93 3.01 14.68
CA ILE A 669 -6.84 3.50 15.54
C ILE A 669 -5.74 2.47 15.76
N PRO A 670 -6.01 1.20 16.07
CA PRO A 670 -4.96 0.20 16.25
C PRO A 670 -4.05 0.08 15.03
N MET A 671 -4.63 0.14 13.82
CA MET A 671 -3.87 0.12 12.57
C MET A 671 -3.08 1.41 12.32
N ALA A 672 -3.62 2.57 12.74
CA ALA A 672 -2.95 3.86 12.57
C ALA A 672 -1.74 4.04 13.49
N ILE A 673 -1.85 3.57 14.74
CA ILE A 673 -0.78 3.68 15.75
C ILE A 673 0.33 2.66 15.45
N GLY A 674 -0.01 1.48 14.98
CA GLY A 674 0.86 0.39 14.57
C GLY A 674 1.99 0.06 15.55
N GLY A 675 2.14 -1.18 15.93
CA GLY A 675 3.21 -1.59 16.85
C GLY A 675 3.89 -2.90 16.44
N GLY A 676 3.44 -3.51 15.35
CA GLY A 676 3.97 -4.79 14.86
C GLY A 676 4.65 -4.65 13.50
N GLN A 677 5.42 -5.66 13.13
CA GLN A 677 6.07 -5.76 11.82
C GLN A 677 5.05 -5.60 10.68
N GLY A 678 5.35 -4.72 9.71
CA GLY A 678 4.51 -4.46 8.54
C GLY A 678 3.32 -3.53 8.78
N SER A 679 3.14 -3.00 10.00
CA SER A 679 2.08 -2.03 10.29
C SER A 679 2.31 -0.68 9.61
N GLU A 680 3.56 -0.31 9.37
CA GLU A 680 3.96 0.94 8.71
C GLU A 680 3.36 1.06 7.31
N MET A 681 3.16 -0.05 6.61
CA MET A 681 2.55 -0.07 5.29
C MET A 681 1.09 0.40 5.31
N TRP A 682 0.33 0.03 6.35
CA TRP A 682 -1.12 0.29 6.45
C TRP A 682 -1.46 1.55 7.24
N SER A 683 -0.54 2.03 8.09
CA SER A 683 -0.74 3.20 8.94
C SER A 683 -1.13 4.46 8.15
N PRO A 684 -0.48 4.84 7.02
CA PRO A 684 -0.88 6.03 6.27
C PRO A 684 -2.29 5.92 5.68
N MET A 685 -2.74 4.71 5.31
CA MET A 685 -4.11 4.47 4.86
C MET A 685 -5.11 4.69 6.00
N ALA A 686 -4.85 4.14 7.18
CA ALA A 686 -5.71 4.31 8.35
C ALA A 686 -5.78 5.78 8.77
N ILE A 687 -4.65 6.50 8.81
CA ILE A 687 -4.58 7.94 9.09
C ILE A 687 -5.40 8.75 8.07
N ALA A 688 -5.28 8.43 6.80
CA ALA A 688 -6.05 9.08 5.73
C ALA A 688 -7.56 8.90 5.93
N VAL A 689 -8.01 7.68 6.26
CA VAL A 689 -9.43 7.40 6.51
C VAL A 689 -9.92 8.07 7.80
N ILE A 690 -9.17 8.00 8.89
CA ILE A 690 -9.51 8.63 10.18
C ILE A 690 -9.67 10.15 9.99
N GLY A 691 -8.69 10.81 9.38
CA GLY A 691 -8.69 12.24 9.17
C GLY A 691 -9.79 12.68 8.19
N GLY A 692 -9.87 11.99 7.05
CA GLY A 692 -10.87 12.27 6.04
C GLY A 692 -12.29 12.06 6.54
N LEU A 693 -12.56 10.97 7.26
CA LEU A 693 -13.88 10.67 7.81
C LEU A 693 -14.28 11.65 8.92
N THR A 694 -13.35 12.00 9.80
CA THR A 694 -13.63 12.96 10.90
C THR A 694 -14.00 14.33 10.34
N VAL A 695 -13.19 14.88 9.44
CA VAL A 695 -13.43 16.19 8.83
C VAL A 695 -14.69 16.16 7.96
N SER A 696 -14.83 15.16 7.11
CA SER A 696 -15.98 15.03 6.23
C SER A 696 -17.29 14.91 7.01
N THR A 697 -17.33 14.13 8.11
CA THR A 697 -18.55 13.97 8.90
C THR A 697 -19.03 15.29 9.49
N VAL A 698 -18.11 16.08 10.07
CA VAL A 698 -18.46 17.40 10.61
C VAL A 698 -18.99 18.33 9.52
N LEU A 699 -18.30 18.37 8.38
CA LEU A 699 -18.67 19.24 7.28
C LEU A 699 -19.93 18.76 6.54
N THR A 700 -20.12 17.46 6.32
CA THR A 700 -21.31 16.92 5.64
C THR A 700 -22.58 17.15 6.43
N LEU A 701 -22.53 17.04 7.75
CA LEU A 701 -23.67 17.32 8.64
C LEU A 701 -24.13 18.78 8.53
N VAL A 702 -23.30 19.73 8.12
CA VAL A 702 -23.66 21.14 7.94
C VAL A 702 -23.89 21.49 6.48
N LEU A 703 -23.01 21.02 5.59
CA LEU A 703 -22.98 21.38 4.18
C LEU A 703 -24.13 20.75 3.38
N ILE A 704 -24.36 19.44 3.52
CA ILE A 704 -25.41 18.74 2.76
C ILE A 704 -26.79 19.33 3.05
N PRO A 705 -27.23 19.53 4.32
CA PRO A 705 -28.49 20.18 4.63
C PRO A 705 -28.59 21.60 4.07
N THR A 706 -27.49 22.36 4.11
CA THR A 706 -27.45 23.73 3.58
C THR A 706 -27.61 23.74 2.06
N LEU A 707 -26.88 22.88 1.34
CA LEU A 707 -27.02 22.73 -0.12
C LEU A 707 -28.41 22.22 -0.51
N TYR A 708 -28.96 21.26 0.24
CA TYR A 708 -30.34 20.80 0.02
C TYR A 708 -31.34 21.95 0.07
N CYS A 709 -31.21 22.84 1.04
CA CYS A 709 -32.07 24.04 1.13
C CYS A 709 -31.86 25.02 -0.02
N VAL A 710 -30.66 25.13 -0.60
CA VAL A 710 -30.39 25.94 -1.79
C VAL A 710 -31.10 25.36 -3.01
N PHE A 711 -30.90 24.07 -3.29
CA PHE A 711 -31.45 23.43 -4.49
C PHE A 711 -32.96 23.17 -4.39
N ALA A 712 -33.50 22.82 -3.22
CA ALA A 712 -34.94 22.67 -2.99
C ALA A 712 -35.69 24.01 -3.11
N GLY A 713 -35.06 25.10 -2.71
CA GLY A 713 -35.62 26.48 -2.87
C GLY A 713 -35.80 26.86 -4.33
N THR A 714 -34.87 26.48 -5.20
CA THR A 714 -34.96 26.73 -6.66
C THR A 714 -36.04 25.84 -7.31
N GLY A 715 -36.14 24.57 -6.87
CA GLY A 715 -37.16 23.64 -7.36
C GLY A 715 -38.61 24.09 -7.04
N ILE A 716 -38.85 24.66 -5.85
CA ILE A 716 -40.17 25.21 -5.46
C ILE A 716 -40.52 26.44 -6.26
N LYS A 717 -39.58 27.35 -6.51
CA LYS A 717 -39.79 28.50 -7.39
C LYS A 717 -40.17 28.08 -8.81
N ASN A 718 -39.47 27.06 -9.36
CA ASN A 718 -39.76 26.54 -10.69
C ASN A 718 -41.10 25.80 -10.75
N ARG A 719 -41.49 25.08 -9.70
CA ARG A 719 -42.80 24.40 -9.63
C ARG A 719 -43.95 25.40 -9.49
N ARG A 720 -43.75 26.48 -8.69
CA ARG A 720 -44.71 27.57 -8.61
C ARG A 720 -44.84 28.32 -9.94
N ARG A 721 -43.74 28.60 -10.66
CA ARG A 721 -43.78 29.19 -12.01
C ARG A 721 -44.46 28.27 -13.03
N LYS A 722 -44.22 26.95 -12.99
CA LYS A 722 -44.92 25.98 -13.87
C LYS A 722 -46.41 25.91 -13.55
N LEU A 723 -46.79 25.89 -12.27
CA LEU A 723 -48.20 25.91 -11.86
C LEU A 723 -48.90 27.23 -12.23
N HIS A 724 -48.20 28.35 -12.09
CA HIS A 724 -48.75 29.66 -12.52
C HIS A 724 -48.94 29.69 -14.04
N ARG A 725 -47.96 29.26 -14.80
CA ARG A 725 -48.04 29.17 -16.27
C ARG A 725 -49.08 28.16 -16.75
N LYS A 726 -49.28 27.04 -16.02
CA LYS A 726 -50.35 26.09 -16.33
C LYS A 726 -51.75 26.72 -16.05
N ARG A 727 -51.92 27.43 -14.95
CA ARG A 727 -53.15 28.15 -14.66
C ARG A 727 -53.44 29.25 -15.69
N GLU A 728 -52.42 30.01 -16.09
CA GLU A 728 -52.55 31.01 -17.15
C GLU A 728 -52.95 30.39 -18.49
N LEU A 729 -52.38 29.24 -18.85
CA LEU A 729 -52.75 28.45 -20.02
C LEU A 729 -54.18 27.90 -19.92
N ASP A 730 -54.55 27.36 -18.75
CA ASP A 730 -55.91 26.83 -18.54
C ASP A 730 -56.97 27.98 -18.63
N VAL A 731 -56.70 29.16 -18.09
CA VAL A 731 -57.56 30.34 -18.23
C VAL A 731 -57.60 30.80 -19.68
N TYR A 732 -56.45 30.89 -20.38
CA TYR A 732 -56.39 31.23 -21.79
C TYR A 732 -57.19 30.25 -22.68
N PHE A 733 -57.11 28.93 -22.41
CA PHE A 733 -57.93 27.91 -23.12
C PHE A 733 -59.42 27.97 -22.78
N GLN A 734 -59.80 28.39 -21.57
CA GLN A 734 -61.20 28.62 -21.24
C GLN A 734 -61.78 29.87 -21.91
N GLU A 735 -61.01 30.99 -21.97
CA GLU A 735 -61.44 32.24 -22.59
C GLU A 735 -61.55 32.12 -24.12
N HIS A 736 -60.68 31.29 -24.76
CA HIS A 736 -60.67 31.15 -26.23
C HIS A 736 -61.26 29.84 -26.72
N LYS A 737 -62.02 29.13 -25.89
CA LYS A 737 -62.58 27.81 -26.19
C LYS A 737 -63.46 27.82 -27.44
N ASP A 738 -64.24 28.91 -27.67
CA ASP A 738 -65.13 29.05 -28.81
C ASP A 738 -64.40 29.40 -30.11
N GLU A 739 -63.22 29.97 -30.03
CA GLU A 739 -62.35 30.25 -31.19
C GLU A 739 -61.51 29.03 -31.62
N ILE A 740 -61.08 28.20 -30.65
CA ILE A 740 -60.31 26.99 -30.89
C ILE A 740 -61.19 25.85 -31.47
N ILE A 741 -62.47 25.82 -31.12
CA ILE A 741 -63.42 24.82 -31.64
C ILE A 741 -63.88 25.19 -33.07
N LYS A 742 -63.73 26.45 -33.51
CA LYS A 742 -64.09 26.90 -34.87
C LYS A 742 -62.96 26.78 -35.91
N LYS A 743 -61.71 26.39 -35.46
CA LYS A 743 -60.61 25.99 -36.32
C LYS A 743 -60.38 24.47 -36.29
#